data_0053f64b859d453351f8a021ed3d2400
#
_entry.id   0053f64b859d453351f8a021ed3d2400
#
_cell.length_a   1.000
_cell.length_b   1.000
_cell.length_c   1.000
_cell.angle_alpha   90.00
_cell.angle_beta   90.00
_cell.angle_gamma   90.00
#
_symmetry.space_group_name_H-M   'P 1'
#
loop_
_entity.id
_entity.type
_entity.pdbx_description
1 polymer ?
#
loop_
_entity_poly.entity_id
_entity_poly.type
_entity_poly.pdbx_seq_one_letter_code
_entity_poly.pdbx_strand_id
1 'polypeptide(L)'
;MTQEIDERLRDLKGILGTKADRLRLAYLFETDPEAKRVLESTINVLHARNFTDEAILLMPPSADVSQGEYPLGVVYNGKNLYPFGLRERELPQHVIIAGRSGSGKSNTMLVLAKQFITKRKPFLLFSFKREYRDLLTVDPSLLLFTCGRQAAPFRFNPLIVPKGTDRDTWINLLAEAICSVYFLGEGAVSVIRKGLSHVYDTHPHPKIVHLKEWLEHLERGQRRESDWLASTRRAIDAMCFGPLGETLNSDTPIDLERLLDKQVILELDNFNDDDRTFLLQCIMRWVYRYALENFPRNDCKYVLMVDEAHHVFLKKASDLRGQETYSDAILRMVRECSVGFVLADQHPSLISLPALGNTFTTIGMNLKTRADVMAIGNAMLLADEQKDYLGKLPVGTAIVKLQDRYTEPFVIQIPRVDLARGLVTEDIIARKMAPIYADLSTDFRESMGGTPSPVGVPQVPPPEEGASVDTPEAPDHLSELERAFLVHVFEHPFTGTSARYRQLQLSTRHGTDLKDALTAKGYLIPVEIHVHQNRMVLFELSDTAKAFLLTLGYSQKRQPREGGLEHRYGVFNARRYFEDQHYSTATEVKTPDGHFVDLVATRDGQSVACEIETGSSDILTNVSAAFKAGHTTVHVLATNYDALQIARRQLAGFTVPQGSSLQIAYLLPNSIPPSQHADAL
;
A
#
# COMPACT_ATOMS: atom_id res chain seq x y z
N MET A 1 55.23 24.10 16.74
CA MET A 1 54.01 23.33 16.38
C MET A 1 53.12 24.31 15.67
N THR A 2 52.64 24.00 14.49
CA THR A 2 51.65 24.85 13.82
C THR A 2 50.34 24.82 14.59
N GLN A 3 49.60 25.93 14.61
CA GLN A 3 48.31 26.00 15.33
C GLN A 3 47.36 24.90 14.90
N GLU A 4 47.39 24.55 13.64
CA GLU A 4 46.56 23.46 13.03
C GLU A 4 46.90 22.06 13.58
N ILE A 5 48.15 21.73 13.77
CA ILE A 5 48.57 20.42 14.35
C ILE A 5 48.20 20.34 15.83
N ASP A 6 48.27 21.43 16.58
CA ASP A 6 47.87 21.45 18.00
C ASP A 6 46.35 21.28 18.16
N GLU A 7 45.54 21.90 17.29
CA GLU A 7 44.10 21.71 17.25
C GLU A 7 43.74 20.25 16.93
N ARG A 8 44.32 19.63 15.89
CA ARG A 8 44.09 18.24 15.52
C ARG A 8 44.47 17.27 16.65
N LEU A 9 45.55 17.52 17.37
CA LEU A 9 45.95 16.69 18.52
C LEU A 9 45.03 16.86 19.72
N ARG A 10 44.43 18.05 19.93
CA ARG A 10 43.39 18.23 20.96
C ARG A 10 42.13 17.45 20.63
N ASP A 11 41.70 17.48 19.39
CA ASP A 11 40.56 16.71 18.92
C ASP A 11 40.80 15.19 19.11
N LEU A 12 41.98 14.71 18.70
CA LEU A 12 42.39 13.30 18.87
C LEU A 12 42.51 12.88 20.35
N LYS A 13 42.66 13.80 21.30
CA LYS A 13 42.79 13.46 22.72
C LYS A 13 41.51 12.81 23.30
N GLY A 14 40.33 13.25 22.84
CA GLY A 14 39.06 12.69 23.24
C GLY A 14 38.89 11.21 22.86
N ILE A 15 39.55 10.75 21.77
CA ILE A 15 39.43 9.41 21.22
C ILE A 15 40.63 8.52 21.58
N LEU A 16 41.86 9.06 21.43
CA LEU A 16 43.08 8.30 21.60
C LEU A 16 43.65 8.39 23.02
N GLY A 17 43.10 9.22 23.89
CA GLY A 17 43.53 9.44 25.26
C GLY A 17 45.04 9.69 25.36
N THR A 18 45.77 8.92 26.17
CA THR A 18 47.22 9.04 26.38
C THR A 18 48.07 8.81 25.14
N LYS A 19 47.55 8.17 24.08
CA LYS A 19 48.27 8.04 22.80
C LYS A 19 48.39 9.41 22.08
N ALA A 20 47.38 10.24 22.14
CA ALA A 20 47.43 11.58 21.57
C ALA A 20 48.48 12.45 22.30
N ASP A 21 48.60 12.34 23.65
CA ASP A 21 49.62 13.04 24.42
C ASP A 21 51.02 12.56 24.04
N ARG A 22 51.22 11.26 23.78
CA ARG A 22 52.49 10.72 23.30
C ARG A 22 52.85 11.20 21.90
N LEU A 23 51.90 11.29 20.98
CA LEU A 23 52.10 11.86 19.64
C LEU A 23 52.48 13.34 19.73
N ARG A 24 51.84 14.08 20.64
CA ARG A 24 52.15 15.48 20.89
C ARG A 24 53.55 15.68 21.40
N LEU A 25 53.98 14.87 22.38
CA LEU A 25 55.34 14.91 22.91
C LEU A 25 56.37 14.51 21.83
N ALA A 26 56.12 13.42 21.08
CA ALA A 26 56.99 13.01 20.00
C ALA A 26 57.20 14.13 18.97
N TYR A 27 56.10 14.80 18.56
CA TYR A 27 56.16 15.93 17.60
C TYR A 27 56.91 17.15 18.15
N LEU A 28 56.75 17.47 19.44
CA LEU A 28 57.40 18.62 20.08
C LEU A 28 58.90 18.40 20.24
N PHE A 29 59.34 17.19 20.55
CA PHE A 29 60.73 16.87 20.80
C PHE A 29 61.50 16.39 19.58
N GLU A 30 60.80 16.12 18.43
CA GLU A 30 61.45 15.75 17.19
C GLU A 30 62.20 16.90 16.55
N THR A 31 63.50 16.66 16.29
CA THR A 31 64.41 17.67 15.70
C THR A 31 64.71 17.39 14.24
N ASP A 32 64.55 16.14 13.76
CA ASP A 32 64.76 15.80 12.37
C ASP A 32 63.57 16.24 11.50
N PRO A 33 63.81 17.05 10.46
CA PRO A 33 62.78 17.58 9.59
C PRO A 33 61.97 16.50 8.83
N GLU A 34 62.62 15.38 8.45
CA GLU A 34 61.93 14.28 7.76
C GLU A 34 61.04 13.48 8.72
N ALA A 35 61.55 13.12 9.90
CA ALA A 35 60.79 12.44 10.95
C ALA A 35 59.58 13.32 11.40
N LYS A 36 59.75 14.63 11.46
CA LYS A 36 58.69 15.57 11.81
C LYS A 36 57.56 15.62 10.77
N ARG A 37 57.91 15.59 9.46
CA ARG A 37 56.91 15.46 8.37
C ARG A 37 56.15 14.16 8.43
N VAL A 38 56.81 13.02 8.78
CA VAL A 38 56.16 11.71 8.97
C VAL A 38 55.17 11.79 10.14
N LEU A 39 55.56 12.42 11.26
CA LEU A 39 54.65 12.63 12.39
C LEU A 39 53.46 13.53 12.03
N GLU A 40 53.68 14.65 11.31
CA GLU A 40 52.61 15.49 10.78
C GLU A 40 51.65 14.71 9.88
N SER A 41 52.18 13.94 8.94
CA SER A 41 51.37 13.05 8.08
C SER A 41 50.60 12.07 8.90
N THR A 42 51.21 11.45 9.91
CA THR A 42 50.54 10.48 10.79
C THR A 42 49.40 11.12 11.59
N ILE A 43 49.64 12.31 12.17
CA ILE A 43 48.62 13.10 12.90
C ILE A 43 47.47 13.45 11.96
N ASN A 44 47.79 13.90 10.75
CA ASN A 44 46.80 14.28 9.75
C ASN A 44 45.93 13.05 9.31
N VAL A 45 46.55 11.89 9.08
CA VAL A 45 45.86 10.66 8.75
C VAL A 45 44.97 10.19 9.91
N LEU A 46 45.49 10.23 11.14
CA LEU A 46 44.71 9.88 12.33
C LEU A 46 43.56 10.84 12.57
N HIS A 47 43.77 12.12 12.39
CA HIS A 47 42.72 13.12 12.50
C HIS A 47 41.70 12.98 11.39
N ALA A 48 42.13 12.81 10.14
CA ALA A 48 41.26 12.53 9.01
C ALA A 48 40.45 11.24 9.22
N ARG A 49 41.06 10.21 9.79
CA ARG A 49 40.36 8.94 10.05
C ARG A 49 39.32 9.02 11.18
N ASN A 50 39.48 9.92 12.13
CA ASN A 50 38.62 9.98 13.33
C ASN A 50 37.70 11.21 13.37
N PHE A 51 38.01 12.28 12.63
CA PHE A 51 37.30 13.58 12.68
C PHE A 51 36.95 14.19 11.33
N THR A 52 37.61 13.81 10.24
CA THR A 52 36.93 13.94 8.97
C THR A 52 35.81 12.91 9.04
N ASP A 53 34.58 13.35 8.92
CA ASP A 53 33.47 12.44 8.65
C ASP A 53 34.02 11.36 7.74
N GLU A 54 34.05 10.09 8.24
CA GLU A 54 34.50 8.94 7.45
C GLU A 54 34.00 9.20 6.07
N ALA A 55 34.92 9.34 5.10
CA ALA A 55 34.53 9.77 3.77
C ALA A 55 33.52 8.72 3.29
N ILE A 56 32.27 8.97 3.59
CA ILE A 56 31.15 8.20 3.09
C ILE A 56 31.32 8.36 1.62
N LEU A 57 31.88 7.31 0.98
CA LEU A 57 32.29 7.34 -0.41
C LEU A 57 31.04 7.47 -1.30
N LEU A 58 30.52 8.69 -1.34
CA LEU A 58 29.50 9.13 -2.26
C LEU A 58 30.22 9.94 -3.35
N MET A 59 30.69 9.18 -4.34
CA MET A 59 31.48 9.76 -5.44
C MET A 59 30.59 10.68 -6.27
N PRO A 60 31.01 11.93 -6.51
CA PRO A 60 30.24 12.83 -7.36
C PRO A 60 30.30 12.39 -8.83
N PRO A 61 29.21 12.52 -9.62
CA PRO A 61 29.25 12.35 -11.07
C PRO A 61 30.14 13.43 -11.70
N SER A 62 30.51 13.29 -12.97
CA SER A 62 31.17 14.36 -13.72
C SER A 62 30.20 15.51 -14.06
N ALA A 63 30.75 16.68 -14.37
CA ALA A 63 29.96 17.90 -14.63
C ALA A 63 28.96 17.75 -15.79
N ASP A 64 29.34 17.04 -16.85
CA ASP A 64 28.51 16.76 -18.03
C ASP A 64 27.40 15.76 -17.72
N VAL A 65 27.68 14.76 -16.87
CA VAL A 65 26.70 13.79 -16.41
C VAL A 65 25.67 14.43 -15.47
N SER A 66 26.09 15.38 -14.62
CA SER A 66 25.21 16.00 -13.63
C SER A 66 24.17 16.95 -14.23
N GLN A 67 24.42 17.52 -15.42
CA GLN A 67 23.54 18.50 -16.04
C GLN A 67 22.22 17.89 -16.53
N GLY A 68 21.16 18.69 -16.42
CA GLY A 68 19.82 18.38 -16.90
C GLY A 68 19.00 19.64 -17.11
N GLU A 69 17.91 19.50 -17.83
CA GLU A 69 17.03 20.61 -18.23
C GLU A 69 16.28 21.23 -17.05
N TYR A 70 16.12 20.49 -15.94
CA TYR A 70 15.45 20.95 -14.73
C TYR A 70 16.44 21.07 -13.57
N PRO A 71 17.12 22.23 -13.42
CA PRO A 71 18.06 22.46 -12.31
C PRO A 71 17.43 22.24 -10.96
N LEU A 72 18.02 21.37 -10.14
CA LEU A 72 17.52 21.02 -8.82
C LEU A 72 18.43 21.49 -7.70
N GLY A 73 19.72 21.52 -7.93
CA GLY A 73 20.70 21.90 -6.93
C GLY A 73 22.13 21.91 -7.47
N VAL A 74 23.08 21.75 -6.54
CA VAL A 74 24.51 21.72 -6.84
C VAL A 74 25.10 20.44 -6.26
N VAL A 75 25.89 19.72 -7.03
CA VAL A 75 26.65 18.55 -6.54
C VAL A 75 27.60 19.00 -5.44
N TYR A 76 27.59 18.29 -4.31
CA TYR A 76 28.36 18.62 -3.13
C TYR A 76 29.31 17.47 -2.76
N ASN A 77 30.59 17.82 -2.56
CA ASN A 77 31.61 16.93 -2.01
C ASN A 77 32.61 17.74 -1.18
N GLY A 78 32.26 17.99 0.09
CA GLY A 78 33.00 18.92 0.96
C GLY A 78 32.90 20.39 0.53
N LYS A 79 32.59 20.64 -0.74
CA LYS A 79 32.32 21.95 -1.35
C LYS A 79 31.35 21.83 -2.50
N ASN A 80 30.71 22.91 -2.87
CA ASN A 80 29.88 22.99 -4.08
C ASN A 80 30.77 22.84 -5.32
N LEU A 81 30.38 21.92 -6.22
CA LEU A 81 31.12 21.60 -7.44
C LEU A 81 30.49 22.26 -8.68
N TYR A 82 29.37 21.71 -9.15
CA TYR A 82 28.68 22.10 -10.38
C TYR A 82 27.18 21.83 -10.27
N PRO A 83 26.37 22.48 -11.13
CA PRO A 83 24.92 22.27 -11.08
C PRO A 83 24.50 20.82 -11.34
N PHE A 84 23.45 20.40 -10.66
CA PHE A 84 22.73 19.17 -10.91
C PHE A 84 21.30 19.50 -11.34
N GLY A 85 20.82 18.78 -12.37
CA GLY A 85 19.44 18.88 -12.83
C GLY A 85 18.90 17.53 -13.32
N LEU A 86 17.58 17.37 -13.29
CA LEU A 86 16.88 16.24 -13.90
C LEU A 86 16.78 16.46 -15.42
N ARG A 87 16.84 15.37 -16.17
CA ARG A 87 16.64 15.41 -17.62
C ARG A 87 15.18 15.17 -17.98
N GLU A 88 14.73 15.75 -19.11
CA GLU A 88 13.35 15.59 -19.60
C GLU A 88 12.95 14.10 -19.66
N ARG A 89 13.83 13.27 -20.20
CA ARG A 89 13.62 11.82 -20.36
C ARG A 89 13.55 11.03 -19.04
N GLU A 90 13.96 11.63 -17.94
CA GLU A 90 13.93 11.00 -16.58
C GLU A 90 12.57 11.21 -15.90
N LEU A 91 11.83 12.25 -16.29
CA LEU A 91 10.54 12.58 -15.67
C LEU A 91 9.49 11.46 -15.84
N PRO A 92 9.29 10.84 -17.01
CA PRO A 92 8.34 9.73 -17.15
C PRO A 92 8.72 8.49 -16.36
N GLN A 93 9.99 8.40 -15.92
CA GLN A 93 10.51 7.27 -15.13
C GLN A 93 10.36 7.49 -13.63
N HIS A 94 9.68 8.56 -13.23
CA HIS A 94 9.28 8.92 -11.88
C HIS A 94 10.43 9.32 -10.93
N VAL A 95 10.08 10.21 -10.03
CA VAL A 95 10.98 10.77 -9.01
C VAL A 95 10.34 10.59 -7.64
N ILE A 96 11.10 10.12 -6.64
CA ILE A 96 10.68 10.15 -5.26
C ILE A 96 11.60 11.03 -4.41
N ILE A 97 10.99 11.86 -3.56
CA ILE A 97 11.65 12.77 -2.62
C ILE A 97 11.24 12.38 -1.21
N ALA A 98 12.15 11.78 -0.46
CA ALA A 98 11.89 11.34 0.90
C ALA A 98 12.64 12.18 1.92
N GLY A 99 11.98 12.52 3.04
CA GLY A 99 12.62 13.29 4.10
C GLY A 99 11.67 13.66 5.23
N ARG A 100 12.17 13.74 6.45
CA ARG A 100 11.37 14.14 7.61
C ARG A 100 10.81 15.57 7.46
N SER A 101 9.86 15.94 8.32
CA SER A 101 9.40 17.33 8.40
C SER A 101 10.58 18.27 8.67
N GLY A 102 10.65 19.37 7.92
CA GLY A 102 11.72 20.36 8.02
C GLY A 102 13.06 19.98 7.37
N SER A 103 13.18 18.84 6.66
CA SER A 103 14.41 18.48 5.93
C SER A 103 14.63 19.31 4.64
N GLY A 104 13.58 19.91 4.10
CA GLY A 104 13.61 20.65 2.83
C GLY A 104 12.77 20.01 1.71
N LYS A 105 12.01 18.96 1.98
CA LYS A 105 11.18 18.22 1.02
C LYS A 105 10.22 19.12 0.23
N SER A 106 9.38 19.92 0.92
CA SER A 106 8.47 20.87 0.27
C SER A 106 9.24 21.96 -0.53
N ASN A 107 10.44 22.35 -0.07
CA ASN A 107 11.30 23.24 -0.83
C ASN A 107 11.79 22.58 -2.14
N THR A 108 12.14 21.31 -2.10
CA THR A 108 12.55 20.55 -3.31
C THR A 108 11.40 20.45 -4.30
N MET A 109 10.18 20.18 -3.82
CA MET A 109 8.96 20.21 -4.64
C MET A 109 8.72 21.60 -5.26
N LEU A 110 8.92 22.68 -4.48
CA LEU A 110 8.82 24.07 -4.96
C LEU A 110 9.87 24.40 -6.02
N VAL A 111 11.12 23.92 -5.86
CA VAL A 111 12.17 24.08 -6.89
C VAL A 111 11.72 23.45 -8.20
N LEU A 112 11.25 22.21 -8.19
CA LEU A 112 10.76 21.51 -9.38
C LEU A 112 9.52 22.19 -9.98
N ALA A 113 8.52 22.52 -9.17
CA ALA A 113 7.31 23.20 -9.64
C ALA A 113 7.66 24.55 -10.31
N LYS A 114 8.58 25.32 -9.75
CA LYS A 114 9.08 26.58 -10.36
C LYS A 114 9.77 26.34 -11.69
N GLN A 115 10.55 25.25 -11.83
CA GLN A 115 11.15 24.86 -13.12
C GLN A 115 10.08 24.48 -14.14
N PHE A 116 9.06 23.72 -13.73
CA PHE A 116 7.95 23.37 -14.61
C PHE A 116 7.16 24.61 -15.03
N ILE A 117 6.90 25.56 -14.13
CA ILE A 117 6.27 26.84 -14.44
C ILE A 117 7.09 27.60 -15.47
N THR A 118 8.38 27.77 -15.25
CA THR A 118 9.28 28.51 -16.14
C THR A 118 9.33 27.90 -17.55
N LYS A 119 9.28 26.57 -17.64
CA LYS A 119 9.33 25.82 -18.91
C LYS A 119 7.97 25.55 -19.55
N ARG A 120 6.91 26.08 -18.96
CA ARG A 120 5.53 25.82 -19.40
C ARG A 120 5.20 24.31 -19.45
N LYS A 121 5.85 23.50 -18.61
CA LYS A 121 5.55 22.07 -18.48
C LYS A 121 4.21 21.90 -17.75
N PRO A 122 3.20 21.23 -18.33
CA PRO A 122 1.95 20.96 -17.64
C PRO A 122 2.15 20.03 -16.46
N PHE A 123 1.48 20.32 -15.36
CA PHE A 123 1.49 19.47 -14.17
C PHE A 123 0.22 19.60 -13.34
N LEU A 124 -0.06 18.59 -12.54
CA LEU A 124 -1.06 18.60 -11.49
C LEU A 124 -0.39 18.28 -10.15
N LEU A 125 -0.42 19.23 -9.23
CA LEU A 125 0.15 19.10 -7.90
C LEU A 125 -0.95 18.91 -6.86
N PHE A 126 -0.94 17.76 -6.19
CA PHE A 126 -1.81 17.45 -5.06
C PHE A 126 -1.14 17.92 -3.77
N SER A 127 -1.73 18.91 -3.12
CA SER A 127 -1.24 19.53 -1.89
C SER A 127 -2.14 19.16 -0.71
N PHE A 128 -1.59 18.51 0.30
CA PHE A 128 -2.32 18.18 1.55
C PHE A 128 -2.23 19.32 2.58
N LYS A 129 -1.42 20.33 2.28
CA LYS A 129 -1.22 21.53 3.08
C LYS A 129 -1.25 22.72 2.12
N ARG A 130 -1.45 23.94 2.63
CA ARG A 130 -1.51 25.15 1.79
C ARG A 130 -0.12 25.71 1.46
N GLU A 131 0.88 24.84 1.23
CA GLU A 131 2.29 25.25 1.13
C GLU A 131 2.68 25.78 -0.26
N TYR A 132 1.88 25.48 -1.30
CA TYR A 132 2.22 25.77 -2.70
C TYR A 132 1.43 26.93 -3.30
N ARG A 133 0.45 27.51 -2.58
CA ARG A 133 -0.44 28.57 -3.11
C ARG A 133 0.31 29.85 -3.50
N ASP A 134 1.40 30.15 -2.80
CA ASP A 134 2.22 31.34 -3.08
C ASP A 134 2.96 31.25 -4.43
N LEU A 135 3.00 30.08 -5.10
CA LEU A 135 3.43 29.96 -6.51
C LEU A 135 2.57 30.81 -7.46
N LEU A 136 1.34 31.16 -7.09
CA LEU A 136 0.52 32.10 -7.84
C LEU A 136 1.15 33.50 -7.98
N THR A 137 2.09 33.87 -7.11
CA THR A 137 2.87 35.11 -7.23
C THR A 137 3.96 34.99 -8.27
N VAL A 138 4.41 33.78 -8.61
CA VAL A 138 5.43 33.50 -9.63
C VAL A 138 4.84 33.54 -11.03
N ASP A 139 3.69 32.89 -11.22
CA ASP A 139 2.98 32.87 -12.50
C ASP A 139 1.47 33.03 -12.29
N PRO A 140 0.90 34.15 -12.76
CA PRO A 140 -0.54 34.36 -12.70
C PRO A 140 -1.36 33.41 -13.56
N SER A 141 -0.80 32.65 -14.49
CA SER A 141 -1.52 31.67 -15.30
C SER A 141 -1.76 30.32 -14.61
N LEU A 142 -1.06 30.07 -13.49
CA LEU A 142 -1.23 28.88 -12.67
C LEU A 142 -2.65 28.79 -12.13
N LEU A 143 -3.27 27.61 -12.20
CA LEU A 143 -4.60 27.33 -11.67
C LEU A 143 -4.48 26.77 -10.26
N LEU A 144 -5.32 27.22 -9.33
CA LEU A 144 -5.38 26.72 -7.98
C LEU A 144 -6.79 26.46 -7.55
N PHE A 145 -7.12 25.20 -7.25
CA PHE A 145 -8.41 24.80 -6.73
C PHE A 145 -8.32 24.45 -5.25
N THR A 146 -9.34 24.87 -4.50
CA THR A 146 -9.47 24.62 -3.06
C THR A 146 -10.58 23.59 -2.85
N CYS A 147 -10.24 22.30 -2.91
CA CYS A 147 -11.21 21.22 -2.84
C CYS A 147 -12.04 21.27 -1.54
N GLY A 148 -13.36 21.21 -1.65
CA GLY A 148 -14.28 21.29 -0.52
C GLY A 148 -14.37 22.67 0.13
N ARG A 149 -13.87 23.74 -0.52
CA ARG A 149 -13.99 25.14 -0.07
C ARG A 149 -14.53 26.03 -1.19
N GLN A 150 -15.19 27.12 -0.80
CA GLN A 150 -15.91 27.99 -1.74
C GLN A 150 -15.02 28.96 -2.54
N ALA A 151 -13.77 29.18 -2.11
CA ALA A 151 -12.90 30.15 -2.77
C ALA A 151 -12.58 29.76 -4.22
N ALA A 152 -12.26 28.49 -4.47
CA ALA A 152 -12.06 27.94 -5.80
C ALA A 152 -12.42 26.44 -5.81
N PRO A 153 -13.71 26.07 -5.75
CA PRO A 153 -14.13 24.69 -5.62
C PRO A 153 -13.68 23.84 -6.82
N PHE A 154 -13.09 22.69 -6.56
CA PHE A 154 -12.81 21.72 -7.59
C PHE A 154 -14.06 20.87 -7.83
N ARG A 155 -14.67 21.05 -8.99
CA ARG A 155 -15.89 20.34 -9.39
C ARG A 155 -15.50 19.18 -10.28
N PHE A 156 -15.53 17.97 -9.74
CA PHE A 156 -15.07 16.77 -10.42
C PHE A 156 -16.18 15.72 -10.46
N ASN A 157 -16.47 15.19 -11.64
CA ASN A 157 -17.41 14.07 -11.76
C ASN A 157 -16.62 12.80 -12.16
N PRO A 158 -16.44 11.81 -11.26
CA PRO A 158 -15.71 10.59 -11.57
C PRO A 158 -16.41 9.69 -12.60
N LEU A 159 -17.68 9.94 -12.91
CA LEU A 159 -18.42 9.19 -13.91
C LEU A 159 -18.22 9.73 -15.34
N ILE A 160 -17.41 10.77 -15.55
CA ILE A 160 -17.00 11.18 -16.90
C ILE A 160 -15.91 10.23 -17.39
N VAL A 161 -16.27 9.43 -18.41
CA VAL A 161 -15.37 8.45 -19.02
C VAL A 161 -14.24 9.16 -19.78
N PRO A 162 -12.95 8.81 -19.58
CA PRO A 162 -11.86 9.37 -20.37
C PRO A 162 -12.04 9.06 -21.86
N LYS A 163 -11.75 10.03 -22.72
CA LYS A 163 -11.85 9.88 -24.17
C LYS A 163 -11.00 8.71 -24.68
N GLY A 164 -11.60 7.84 -25.48
CA GLY A 164 -10.98 6.63 -26.01
C GLY A 164 -11.10 5.42 -25.09
N THR A 165 -11.60 5.59 -23.85
CA THR A 165 -11.82 4.48 -22.92
C THR A 165 -13.23 3.92 -23.10
N ASP A 166 -13.35 2.59 -23.10
CA ASP A 166 -14.63 1.90 -23.07
C ASP A 166 -15.35 2.11 -21.73
N ARG A 167 -16.67 2.30 -21.76
CA ARG A 167 -17.51 2.58 -20.60
C ARG A 167 -17.42 1.46 -19.55
N ASP A 168 -17.51 0.22 -19.96
CA ASP A 168 -17.52 -0.91 -19.03
C ASP A 168 -16.15 -1.10 -18.38
N THR A 169 -15.08 -0.85 -19.12
CA THR A 169 -13.71 -0.77 -18.57
C THR A 169 -13.63 0.32 -17.49
N TRP A 170 -14.18 1.50 -17.75
CA TRP A 170 -14.17 2.58 -16.77
C TRP A 170 -14.99 2.27 -15.52
N ILE A 171 -16.18 1.68 -15.69
CA ILE A 171 -17.04 1.20 -14.59
C ILE A 171 -16.25 0.23 -13.68
N ASN A 172 -15.54 -0.72 -14.26
CA ASN A 172 -14.71 -1.68 -13.52
C ASN A 172 -13.63 -0.96 -12.68
N LEU A 173 -12.88 -0.05 -13.31
CA LEU A 173 -11.81 0.70 -12.63
C LEU A 173 -12.33 1.58 -11.50
N LEU A 174 -13.50 2.18 -11.69
CA LEU A 174 -14.11 3.02 -10.67
C LEU A 174 -14.68 2.20 -9.52
N ALA A 175 -15.32 1.06 -9.80
CA ALA A 175 -15.79 0.13 -8.77
C ALA A 175 -14.64 -0.40 -7.91
N GLU A 176 -13.52 -0.75 -8.54
CA GLU A 176 -12.30 -1.16 -7.83
C GLU A 176 -11.72 -0.02 -6.99
N ALA A 177 -11.73 1.22 -7.49
CA ALA A 177 -11.27 2.39 -6.73
C ALA A 177 -12.10 2.59 -5.45
N ILE A 178 -13.43 2.58 -5.57
CA ILE A 178 -14.34 2.72 -4.44
C ILE A 178 -14.08 1.59 -3.42
N CYS A 179 -14.06 0.34 -3.87
CA CYS A 179 -13.86 -0.80 -2.98
C CYS A 179 -12.49 -0.79 -2.31
N SER A 180 -11.46 -0.33 -3.01
CA SER A 180 -10.10 -0.25 -2.47
C SER A 180 -9.98 0.78 -1.35
N VAL A 181 -10.55 1.97 -1.55
CA VAL A 181 -10.45 3.09 -0.60
C VAL A 181 -11.29 2.85 0.64
N TYR A 182 -12.52 2.39 0.45
CA TYR A 182 -13.46 2.16 1.57
C TYR A 182 -13.39 0.74 2.14
N PHE A 183 -12.36 -0.04 1.79
CA PHE A 183 -12.11 -1.41 2.28
C PHE A 183 -13.33 -2.34 2.14
N LEU A 184 -14.03 -2.25 1.01
CA LEU A 184 -15.19 -3.09 0.72
C LEU A 184 -14.74 -4.45 0.15
N GLY A 185 -15.47 -5.52 0.50
CA GLY A 185 -15.22 -6.85 -0.04
C GLY A 185 -15.60 -7.01 -1.52
N GLU A 186 -15.16 -8.10 -2.15
CA GLU A 186 -15.40 -8.37 -3.58
C GLU A 186 -16.87 -8.39 -3.99
N GLY A 187 -17.77 -8.80 -3.09
CA GLY A 187 -19.21 -8.75 -3.34
C GLY A 187 -19.74 -7.33 -3.58
N ALA A 188 -19.16 -6.33 -2.90
CA ALA A 188 -19.50 -4.93 -3.12
C ALA A 188 -19.09 -4.44 -4.52
N VAL A 189 -17.99 -4.95 -5.09
CA VAL A 189 -17.56 -4.63 -6.47
C VAL A 189 -18.68 -4.98 -7.46
N SER A 190 -19.30 -6.15 -7.31
CA SER A 190 -20.42 -6.57 -8.17
C SER A 190 -21.63 -5.67 -8.02
N VAL A 191 -21.96 -5.26 -6.79
CA VAL A 191 -23.10 -4.34 -6.53
C VAL A 191 -22.83 -2.98 -7.17
N ILE A 192 -21.63 -2.42 -6.99
CA ILE A 192 -21.25 -1.13 -7.54
C ILE A 192 -21.25 -1.17 -9.09
N ARG A 193 -20.70 -2.23 -9.70
CA ARG A 193 -20.71 -2.38 -11.17
C ARG A 193 -22.13 -2.37 -11.73
N LYS A 194 -23.03 -3.16 -11.14
CA LYS A 194 -24.44 -3.19 -11.56
C LYS A 194 -25.11 -1.81 -11.41
N GLY A 195 -24.86 -1.14 -10.28
CA GLY A 195 -25.41 0.18 -10.03
C GLY A 195 -24.87 1.24 -11.00
N LEU A 196 -23.55 1.26 -11.22
CA LEU A 196 -22.94 2.18 -12.18
C LEU A 196 -23.46 1.94 -13.61
N SER A 197 -23.54 0.67 -14.05
CA SER A 197 -24.11 0.33 -15.36
C SER A 197 -25.54 0.87 -15.49
N HIS A 198 -26.38 0.64 -14.47
CA HIS A 198 -27.74 1.17 -14.46
C HIS A 198 -27.79 2.71 -14.51
N VAL A 199 -26.94 3.37 -13.73
CA VAL A 199 -26.87 4.85 -13.69
C VAL A 199 -26.44 5.42 -15.05
N TYR A 200 -25.50 4.82 -15.74
CA TYR A 200 -25.12 5.21 -17.11
C TYR A 200 -26.23 4.98 -18.13
N ASP A 201 -27.04 3.93 -17.96
CA ASP A 201 -28.12 3.61 -18.89
C ASP A 201 -29.36 4.51 -18.69
N THR A 202 -29.57 5.01 -17.47
CA THR A 202 -30.80 5.74 -17.10
C THR A 202 -30.63 7.26 -17.01
N HIS A 203 -29.39 7.74 -16.82
CA HIS A 203 -29.10 9.16 -16.63
C HIS A 203 -28.18 9.68 -17.73
N PRO A 204 -28.58 10.67 -18.53
CA PRO A 204 -27.74 11.30 -19.57
C PRO A 204 -26.51 12.01 -18.95
N HIS A 205 -26.60 12.42 -17.68
CA HIS A 205 -25.55 13.05 -16.90
C HIS A 205 -25.35 12.27 -15.59
N PRO A 206 -24.68 11.11 -15.63
CA PRO A 206 -24.51 10.26 -14.47
C PRO A 206 -23.68 10.94 -13.38
N LYS A 207 -24.10 10.79 -12.10
CA LYS A 207 -23.40 11.28 -10.91
C LYS A 207 -23.42 10.22 -9.81
N ILE A 208 -22.54 10.36 -8.82
CA ILE A 208 -22.50 9.43 -7.67
C ILE A 208 -23.82 9.45 -6.88
N VAL A 209 -24.51 10.58 -6.80
CA VAL A 209 -25.82 10.67 -6.13
C VAL A 209 -26.86 9.76 -6.77
N HIS A 210 -26.87 9.56 -8.09
CA HIS A 210 -27.78 8.63 -8.76
C HIS A 210 -27.48 7.16 -8.40
N LEU A 211 -26.21 6.82 -8.15
CA LEU A 211 -25.84 5.50 -7.62
C LEU A 211 -26.38 5.31 -6.19
N LYS A 212 -26.34 6.36 -5.35
CA LYS A 212 -26.96 6.34 -4.03
C LYS A 212 -28.46 6.07 -4.14
N GLU A 213 -29.17 6.85 -4.96
CA GLU A 213 -30.60 6.70 -5.19
C GLU A 213 -30.97 5.28 -5.67
N TRP A 214 -30.20 4.72 -6.62
CA TRP A 214 -30.40 3.35 -7.07
C TRP A 214 -30.20 2.34 -5.93
N LEU A 215 -29.16 2.49 -5.12
CA LEU A 215 -28.90 1.61 -3.97
C LEU A 215 -30.00 1.65 -2.92
N GLU A 216 -30.63 2.82 -2.70
CA GLU A 216 -31.73 3.00 -1.74
C GLU A 216 -32.98 2.20 -2.15
N HIS A 217 -33.23 2.06 -3.46
CA HIS A 217 -34.39 1.33 -4.00
C HIS A 217 -34.17 -0.18 -4.13
N LEU A 218 -32.93 -0.69 -3.94
CA LEU A 218 -32.70 -2.11 -3.96
C LEU A 218 -33.31 -2.81 -2.74
N GLU A 219 -34.14 -3.81 -2.98
CA GLU A 219 -34.66 -4.68 -1.93
C GLU A 219 -33.54 -5.51 -1.28
N ARG A 220 -33.74 -5.90 -0.02
CA ARG A 220 -32.80 -6.74 0.69
C ARG A 220 -32.84 -8.16 0.15
N GLY A 221 -31.78 -8.59 -0.50
CA GLY A 221 -31.57 -9.96 -0.94
C GLY A 221 -31.24 -10.95 0.19
N GLN A 222 -30.61 -12.06 -0.14
CA GLN A 222 -30.12 -13.03 0.84
C GLN A 222 -29.11 -12.40 1.82
N ARG A 223 -28.91 -13.00 3.00
CA ARG A 223 -28.15 -12.42 4.11
C ARG A 223 -26.78 -11.87 3.72
N ARG A 224 -25.99 -12.56 2.89
CA ARG A 224 -24.68 -12.10 2.41
C ARG A 224 -24.79 -10.88 1.47
N GLU A 225 -25.74 -10.87 0.56
CA GLU A 225 -26.01 -9.74 -0.34
C GLU A 225 -26.44 -8.51 0.46
N SER A 226 -27.20 -8.72 1.55
CA SER A 226 -27.60 -7.69 2.48
C SER A 226 -26.40 -6.99 3.16
N ASP A 227 -25.37 -7.75 3.54
CA ASP A 227 -24.17 -7.18 4.18
C ASP A 227 -23.31 -6.39 3.18
N TRP A 228 -23.14 -6.91 1.96
CA TRP A 228 -22.46 -6.18 0.88
C TRP A 228 -23.21 -4.90 0.49
N LEU A 229 -24.52 -4.98 0.38
CA LEU A 229 -25.38 -3.81 0.08
C LEU A 229 -25.27 -2.78 1.20
N ALA A 230 -25.31 -3.17 2.47
CA ALA A 230 -25.21 -2.27 3.60
C ALA A 230 -23.85 -1.57 3.68
N SER A 231 -22.75 -2.31 3.42
CA SER A 231 -21.41 -1.70 3.38
C SER A 231 -21.23 -0.77 2.18
N THR A 232 -21.75 -1.15 1.01
CA THR A 232 -21.75 -0.30 -0.19
C THR A 232 -22.54 0.97 0.03
N ARG A 233 -23.74 0.88 0.60
CA ARG A 233 -24.56 2.07 0.93
C ARG A 233 -23.82 3.04 1.81
N ARG A 234 -23.19 2.59 2.90
CA ARG A 234 -22.40 3.44 3.79
C ARG A 234 -21.27 4.17 3.08
N ALA A 235 -20.54 3.48 2.19
CA ALA A 235 -19.47 4.09 1.43
C ALA A 235 -19.99 5.14 0.44
N ILE A 236 -21.07 4.84 -0.31
CA ILE A 236 -21.64 5.78 -1.26
C ILE A 236 -22.33 6.95 -0.55
N ASP A 237 -22.94 6.73 0.61
CA ASP A 237 -23.49 7.81 1.44
C ASP A 237 -22.37 8.77 1.88
N ALA A 238 -21.22 8.26 2.33
CA ALA A 238 -20.07 9.08 2.68
C ALA A 238 -19.57 9.91 1.48
N MET A 239 -19.51 9.32 0.29
CA MET A 239 -19.11 10.01 -0.95
C MET A 239 -20.12 11.08 -1.41
N CYS A 240 -21.36 11.03 -0.96
CA CYS A 240 -22.38 12.02 -1.26
C CYS A 240 -22.53 13.11 -0.17
N PHE A 241 -21.75 13.04 0.90
CA PHE A 241 -21.86 13.95 2.04
C PHE A 241 -20.68 14.93 2.11
N GLY A 242 -20.96 16.14 2.58
CA GLY A 242 -19.96 17.17 2.89
C GLY A 242 -19.10 17.60 1.70
N PRO A 243 -17.84 17.99 1.96
CA PRO A 243 -16.94 18.54 0.94
C PRO A 243 -16.70 17.64 -0.27
N LEU A 244 -16.61 16.32 -0.05
CA LEU A 244 -16.46 15.37 -1.15
C LEU A 244 -17.73 15.28 -1.97
N GLY A 245 -18.90 15.22 -1.32
CA GLY A 245 -20.20 15.18 -2.00
C GLY A 245 -20.43 16.40 -2.91
N GLU A 246 -20.08 17.60 -2.43
CA GLU A 246 -20.12 18.83 -3.23
C GLU A 246 -19.16 18.77 -4.43
N THR A 247 -17.98 18.17 -4.24
CA THR A 247 -16.99 18.01 -5.30
C THR A 247 -17.46 17.05 -6.39
N LEU A 248 -18.01 15.87 -6.01
CA LEU A 248 -18.30 14.78 -6.94
C LEU A 248 -19.64 14.89 -7.68
N ASN A 249 -20.59 15.68 -7.16
CA ASN A 249 -21.96 15.72 -7.67
C ASN A 249 -22.36 17.06 -8.31
N SER A 250 -21.37 17.84 -8.76
CA SER A 250 -21.62 19.13 -9.41
C SER A 250 -22.36 18.97 -10.75
N ASP A 251 -23.24 19.92 -11.05
CA ASP A 251 -23.91 20.03 -12.35
C ASP A 251 -23.01 20.61 -13.46
N THR A 252 -21.93 21.29 -13.05
CA THR A 252 -20.95 21.90 -13.95
C THR A 252 -19.55 21.41 -13.59
N PRO A 253 -19.24 20.13 -13.86
CA PRO A 253 -17.93 19.59 -13.57
C PRO A 253 -16.85 20.22 -14.46
N ILE A 254 -15.64 20.29 -13.95
CA ILE A 254 -14.47 20.71 -14.70
C ILE A 254 -14.06 19.57 -15.64
N ASP A 255 -13.78 19.91 -16.87
CA ASP A 255 -13.21 18.99 -17.84
C ASP A 255 -11.72 18.76 -17.55
N LEU A 256 -11.37 17.55 -17.12
CA LEU A 256 -9.96 17.20 -16.86
C LEU A 256 -9.12 17.30 -18.14
N GLU A 257 -9.68 17.07 -19.33
CA GLU A 257 -8.94 17.19 -20.58
C GLU A 257 -8.38 18.61 -20.75
N ARG A 258 -9.16 19.63 -20.38
CA ARG A 258 -8.75 21.05 -20.42
C ARG A 258 -7.68 21.42 -19.38
N LEU A 259 -7.43 20.56 -18.39
CA LEU A 259 -6.37 20.76 -17.40
C LEU A 259 -5.05 20.12 -17.80
N LEU A 260 -5.03 19.22 -18.81
CA LEU A 260 -3.83 18.49 -19.18
C LEU A 260 -2.76 19.33 -19.89
N ASP A 261 -3.10 20.51 -20.37
CA ASP A 261 -2.16 21.51 -20.92
C ASP A 261 -1.84 22.64 -19.95
N LYS A 262 -2.38 22.59 -18.71
CA LYS A 262 -2.25 23.61 -17.69
C LYS A 262 -1.32 23.19 -16.55
N GLN A 263 -0.98 24.17 -15.75
CA GLN A 263 -0.25 24.01 -14.49
C GLN A 263 -1.25 24.20 -13.35
N VAL A 264 -1.52 23.14 -12.60
CA VAL A 264 -2.64 23.07 -11.68
C VAL A 264 -2.17 22.66 -10.29
N ILE A 265 -2.71 23.29 -9.26
CA ILE A 265 -2.58 22.90 -7.85
C ILE A 265 -3.97 22.57 -7.32
N LEU A 266 -4.10 21.40 -6.69
CA LEU A 266 -5.26 21.00 -5.93
C LEU A 266 -4.94 21.00 -4.45
N GLU A 267 -5.56 21.87 -3.66
CA GLU A 267 -5.48 21.84 -2.21
C GLU A 267 -6.54 20.91 -1.63
N LEU A 268 -6.09 19.87 -0.91
CA LEU A 268 -6.92 18.79 -0.37
C LEU A 268 -7.04 18.84 1.15
N ASP A 269 -6.58 19.91 1.79
CA ASP A 269 -6.51 20.05 3.24
C ASP A 269 -7.87 19.98 3.96
N ASN A 270 -8.97 20.22 3.25
CA ASN A 270 -10.33 20.15 3.79
C ASN A 270 -10.97 18.75 3.70
N PHE A 271 -10.29 17.77 3.12
CA PHE A 271 -10.77 16.39 3.02
C PHE A 271 -10.18 15.50 4.12
N ASN A 272 -10.89 14.46 4.53
CA ASN A 272 -10.34 13.38 5.32
C ASN A 272 -9.44 12.46 4.45
N ASP A 273 -8.77 11.49 5.05
CA ASP A 273 -7.78 10.66 4.36
C ASP A 273 -8.40 9.75 3.29
N ASP A 274 -9.59 9.21 3.52
CA ASP A 274 -10.29 8.36 2.54
C ASP A 274 -10.75 9.20 1.34
N ASP A 275 -11.31 10.38 1.58
CA ASP A 275 -11.77 11.31 0.54
C ASP A 275 -10.60 11.76 -0.36
N ARG A 276 -9.45 12.12 0.26
CA ARG A 276 -8.21 12.45 -0.45
C ARG A 276 -7.77 11.31 -1.34
N THR A 277 -7.66 10.12 -0.73
CA THR A 277 -7.22 8.91 -1.43
C THR A 277 -8.13 8.57 -2.59
N PHE A 278 -9.46 8.67 -2.41
CA PHE A 278 -10.43 8.41 -3.45
C PHE A 278 -10.26 9.38 -4.63
N LEU A 279 -10.22 10.69 -4.35
CA LEU A 279 -10.08 11.71 -5.39
C LEU A 279 -8.78 11.53 -6.19
N LEU A 280 -7.65 11.32 -5.49
CA LEU A 280 -6.37 11.07 -6.13
C LEU A 280 -6.42 9.82 -7.02
N GLN A 281 -6.91 8.72 -6.49
CA GLN A 281 -6.99 7.47 -7.25
C GLN A 281 -7.88 7.59 -8.49
N CYS A 282 -8.99 8.31 -8.41
CA CYS A 282 -9.86 8.56 -9.57
C CYS A 282 -9.15 9.41 -10.64
N ILE A 283 -8.53 10.52 -10.23
CA ILE A 283 -7.81 11.41 -11.17
C ILE A 283 -6.63 10.68 -11.81
N MET A 284 -5.83 9.93 -11.04
CA MET A 284 -4.71 9.16 -11.57
C MET A 284 -5.17 8.12 -12.61
N ARG A 285 -6.25 7.37 -12.32
CA ARG A 285 -6.84 6.42 -13.27
C ARG A 285 -7.35 7.11 -14.52
N TRP A 286 -8.02 8.25 -14.35
CA TRP A 286 -8.55 9.03 -15.45
C TRP A 286 -7.41 9.54 -16.35
N VAL A 287 -6.37 10.15 -15.76
CA VAL A 287 -5.19 10.65 -16.50
C VAL A 287 -4.47 9.51 -17.21
N TYR A 288 -4.27 8.37 -16.55
CA TYR A 288 -3.64 7.21 -17.16
C TYR A 288 -4.43 6.70 -18.39
N ARG A 289 -5.73 6.51 -18.24
CA ARG A 289 -6.59 6.03 -19.31
C ARG A 289 -6.65 7.01 -20.48
N TYR A 290 -6.74 8.29 -20.19
CA TYR A 290 -6.71 9.33 -21.23
C TYR A 290 -5.34 9.34 -21.95
N ALA A 291 -4.24 9.32 -21.20
CA ALA A 291 -2.89 9.37 -21.74
C ALA A 291 -2.57 8.14 -22.61
N LEU A 292 -3.04 6.95 -22.23
CA LEU A 292 -2.86 5.71 -22.97
C LEU A 292 -3.36 5.80 -24.41
N GLU A 293 -4.48 6.49 -24.63
CA GLU A 293 -5.16 6.62 -25.91
C GLU A 293 -4.80 7.89 -26.68
N ASN A 294 -4.39 8.97 -25.97
CA ASN A 294 -4.32 10.30 -26.58
C ASN A 294 -2.92 10.94 -26.54
N PHE A 295 -2.00 10.48 -25.69
CA PHE A 295 -0.66 11.06 -25.60
C PHE A 295 0.35 10.37 -26.54
N PRO A 296 1.28 11.13 -27.16
CA PRO A 296 2.41 10.56 -27.86
C PRO A 296 3.36 9.84 -26.87
N ARG A 297 4.12 8.85 -27.35
CA ARG A 297 4.95 7.99 -26.47
C ARG A 297 6.43 8.40 -26.41
N ASN A 298 6.79 9.63 -26.74
CA ASN A 298 8.20 10.00 -26.89
C ASN A 298 8.74 10.87 -25.75
N ASP A 299 8.01 11.92 -25.35
CA ASP A 299 8.46 12.91 -24.36
C ASP A 299 7.48 13.00 -23.19
N CYS A 300 7.94 13.48 -22.05
CA CYS A 300 7.05 13.75 -20.91
C CYS A 300 6.02 14.83 -21.28
N LYS A 301 4.76 14.47 -21.34
CA LYS A 301 3.66 15.42 -21.63
C LYS A 301 3.08 16.03 -20.38
N TYR A 302 2.98 15.26 -19.33
CA TYR A 302 2.30 15.66 -18.11
C TYR A 302 3.01 15.14 -16.86
N VAL A 303 2.99 15.91 -15.78
CA VAL A 303 3.60 15.51 -14.52
C VAL A 303 2.56 15.54 -13.41
N LEU A 304 2.39 14.42 -12.72
CA LEU A 304 1.62 14.33 -11.48
C LEU A 304 2.56 14.48 -10.30
N MET A 305 2.37 15.55 -9.51
CA MET A 305 3.15 15.80 -8.31
C MET A 305 2.29 15.49 -7.09
N VAL A 306 2.74 14.59 -6.23
CA VAL A 306 1.98 14.14 -5.06
C VAL A 306 2.80 14.40 -3.79
N ASP A 307 2.34 15.31 -2.95
CA ASP A 307 2.86 15.43 -1.58
C ASP A 307 2.20 14.35 -0.70
N GLU A 308 2.91 13.82 0.29
CA GLU A 308 2.47 12.71 1.16
C GLU A 308 1.98 11.48 0.34
N ALA A 309 2.85 10.94 -0.50
CA ALA A 309 2.56 9.87 -1.46
C ALA A 309 2.01 8.57 -0.84
N HIS A 310 2.27 8.33 0.47
CA HIS A 310 1.75 7.18 1.19
C HIS A 310 0.21 7.11 1.21
N HIS A 311 -0.50 8.21 1.05
CA HIS A 311 -1.97 8.19 0.92
C HIS A 311 -2.45 7.41 -0.31
N VAL A 312 -1.65 7.35 -1.38
CA VAL A 312 -2.02 6.65 -2.62
C VAL A 312 -1.35 5.29 -2.74
N PHE A 313 -0.08 5.21 -2.32
CA PHE A 313 0.77 4.03 -2.48
C PHE A 313 1.03 3.35 -1.13
N LEU A 314 -0.04 3.13 -0.35
CA LEU A 314 0.07 2.61 1.00
C LEU A 314 0.51 1.13 1.01
N LYS A 315 1.61 0.83 1.67
CA LYS A 315 2.15 -0.52 1.86
C LYS A 315 1.10 -1.51 2.40
N LYS A 316 0.33 -1.09 3.41
CA LYS A 316 -0.71 -1.92 4.02
C LYS A 316 -1.79 -2.39 3.02
N ALA A 317 -2.15 -1.56 2.04
CA ALA A 317 -3.12 -1.93 1.00
C ALA A 317 -2.58 -3.02 0.08
N SER A 318 -1.29 -2.95 -0.28
CA SER A 318 -0.55 -3.97 -1.04
C SER A 318 -0.43 -5.27 -0.23
N ASP A 319 -0.06 -5.17 1.06
CA ASP A 319 0.13 -6.33 1.94
C ASP A 319 -1.18 -7.07 2.21
N LEU A 320 -2.31 -6.37 2.39
CA LEU A 320 -3.62 -6.97 2.64
C LEU A 320 -4.17 -7.79 1.46
N ARG A 321 -3.79 -7.44 0.22
CA ARG A 321 -4.25 -8.13 -0.99
C ARG A 321 -3.27 -9.22 -1.46
N GLY A 322 -2.04 -9.23 -0.94
CA GLY A 322 -0.97 -10.12 -1.42
C GLY A 322 -0.59 -9.90 -2.89
N GLN A 323 -1.10 -8.84 -3.50
CA GLN A 323 -0.91 -8.48 -4.90
C GLN A 323 -0.61 -7.00 -5.02
N GLU A 324 0.08 -6.62 -6.11
CA GLU A 324 0.29 -5.24 -6.50
C GLU A 324 -1.07 -4.52 -6.60
N THR A 325 -1.19 -3.35 -5.96
CA THR A 325 -2.41 -2.54 -6.09
C THR A 325 -2.50 -1.95 -7.49
N TYR A 326 -3.70 -1.60 -7.95
CA TYR A 326 -3.85 -0.92 -9.24
C TYR A 326 -3.09 0.42 -9.29
N SER A 327 -2.97 1.13 -8.16
CA SER A 327 -2.18 2.37 -8.07
C SER A 327 -0.68 2.11 -8.29
N ASP A 328 -0.14 1.02 -7.71
CA ASP A 328 1.25 0.60 -7.93
C ASP A 328 1.48 0.20 -9.40
N ALA A 329 0.51 -0.52 -9.99
CA ALA A 329 0.55 -0.92 -11.39
C ALA A 329 0.54 0.29 -12.34
N ILE A 330 -0.23 1.36 -12.01
CA ILE A 330 -0.23 2.61 -12.78
C ILE A 330 1.18 3.19 -12.89
N LEU A 331 1.97 3.26 -11.80
CA LEU A 331 3.33 3.80 -11.86
C LEU A 331 4.19 3.10 -12.91
N ARG A 332 4.07 1.78 -13.02
CA ARG A 332 4.80 1.02 -14.03
C ARG A 332 4.28 1.28 -15.45
N MET A 333 2.95 1.30 -15.62
CA MET A 333 2.31 1.38 -16.93
C MET A 333 2.34 2.79 -17.52
N VAL A 334 2.20 3.82 -16.69
CA VAL A 334 2.06 5.21 -17.13
C VAL A 334 3.36 5.79 -17.70
N ARG A 335 4.49 5.19 -17.36
CA ARG A 335 5.80 5.53 -17.93
C ARG A 335 5.77 5.54 -19.48
N GLU A 336 5.10 4.55 -20.09
CA GLU A 336 4.97 4.44 -21.53
C GLU A 336 3.97 5.43 -22.13
N CYS A 337 3.17 6.08 -21.28
CA CYS A 337 2.14 7.04 -21.71
C CYS A 337 2.59 8.50 -21.56
N SER A 338 3.89 8.77 -21.48
CA SER A 338 4.45 10.14 -21.38
C SER A 338 3.98 10.93 -20.15
N VAL A 339 3.61 10.25 -19.07
CA VAL A 339 3.23 10.87 -17.78
C VAL A 339 4.27 10.53 -16.73
N GLY A 340 4.81 11.55 -16.09
CA GLY A 340 5.75 11.42 -14.97
C GLY A 340 5.07 11.59 -13.62
N PHE A 341 5.64 10.94 -12.59
CA PHE A 341 5.29 11.21 -11.20
C PHE A 341 6.46 11.83 -10.45
N VAL A 342 6.16 12.84 -9.65
CA VAL A 342 7.06 13.36 -8.62
C VAL A 342 6.37 13.14 -7.28
N LEU A 343 6.86 12.16 -6.54
CA LEU A 343 6.31 11.73 -5.26
C LEU A 343 7.14 12.36 -4.13
N ALA A 344 6.49 12.93 -3.13
CA ALA A 344 7.17 13.40 -1.93
C ALA A 344 6.56 12.72 -0.70
N ASP A 345 7.39 12.29 0.27
CA ASP A 345 6.90 11.62 1.47
C ASP A 345 7.76 11.86 2.71
N GLN A 346 7.12 11.89 3.88
CA GLN A 346 7.78 11.98 5.17
C GLN A 346 8.05 10.62 5.80
N HIS A 347 7.26 9.61 5.44
CA HIS A 347 7.28 8.25 5.97
C HIS A 347 7.40 7.22 4.85
N PRO A 348 8.54 7.19 4.11
CA PRO A 348 8.70 6.28 2.98
C PRO A 348 8.59 4.79 3.36
N SER A 349 8.72 4.45 4.62
CA SER A 349 8.45 3.08 5.11
C SER A 349 6.97 2.66 5.00
N LEU A 350 6.06 3.62 4.84
CA LEU A 350 4.63 3.38 4.61
C LEU A 350 4.29 3.20 3.12
N ILE A 351 5.21 3.57 2.23
CA ILE A 351 5.02 3.40 0.78
C ILE A 351 5.26 1.94 0.41
N SER A 352 4.45 1.45 -0.54
CA SER A 352 4.58 0.09 -1.08
C SER A 352 5.95 -0.13 -1.75
N LEU A 353 6.49 -1.34 -1.66
CA LEU A 353 7.75 -1.69 -2.31
C LEU A 353 7.69 -1.57 -3.83
N PRO A 354 6.60 -1.95 -4.53
CA PRO A 354 6.47 -1.70 -5.96
C PRO A 354 6.56 -0.22 -6.31
N ALA A 355 5.95 0.68 -5.54
CA ALA A 355 6.03 2.12 -5.81
C ALA A 355 7.45 2.66 -5.62
N LEU A 356 8.15 2.26 -4.55
CA LEU A 356 9.57 2.63 -4.35
C LEU A 356 10.48 2.08 -5.45
N GLY A 357 10.25 0.83 -5.89
CA GLY A 357 11.07 0.16 -6.90
C GLY A 357 10.86 0.69 -8.33
N ASN A 358 9.71 1.30 -8.62
CA ASN A 358 9.39 1.84 -9.94
C ASN A 358 9.82 3.31 -10.13
N THR A 359 10.49 3.93 -9.16
CA THR A 359 11.04 5.28 -9.29
C THR A 359 12.49 5.25 -9.79
N PHE A 360 12.75 5.95 -10.89
CA PHE A 360 14.08 6.05 -11.49
C PHE A 360 15.03 6.94 -10.68
N THR A 361 14.51 8.07 -10.19
CA THR A 361 15.27 9.01 -9.38
C THR A 361 14.79 8.95 -7.95
N THR A 362 15.69 8.63 -7.04
CA THR A 362 15.44 8.68 -5.60
C THR A 362 16.25 9.79 -4.97
N ILE A 363 15.59 10.70 -4.26
CA ILE A 363 16.18 11.85 -3.56
C ILE A 363 15.91 11.66 -2.06
N GLY A 364 16.91 11.21 -1.32
CA GLY A 364 16.85 10.99 0.12
C GLY A 364 17.38 12.19 0.89
N MET A 365 16.53 12.91 1.61
CA MET A 365 16.89 13.95 2.55
C MET A 365 16.97 13.39 3.97
N ASN A 366 17.23 14.22 4.99
CA ASN A 366 17.30 13.76 6.38
C ASN A 366 16.03 13.00 6.80
N LEU A 367 16.21 11.76 7.26
CA LEU A 367 15.17 10.86 7.78
C LEU A 367 15.41 10.55 9.26
N LYS A 368 14.35 10.45 10.07
CA LYS A 368 14.48 10.31 11.52
C LYS A 368 14.38 8.88 12.01
N THR A 369 13.45 8.10 11.43
CA THR A 369 13.18 6.75 11.91
C THR A 369 14.04 5.72 11.18
N ARG A 370 14.46 4.67 11.89
CA ARG A 370 15.23 3.59 11.26
C ARG A 370 14.47 2.92 10.12
N ALA A 371 13.14 2.78 10.25
CA ALA A 371 12.31 2.20 9.21
C ALA A 371 12.36 3.01 7.91
N ASP A 372 12.25 4.35 8.01
CA ASP A 372 12.31 5.25 6.85
C ASP A 372 13.71 5.28 6.21
N VAL A 373 14.75 5.32 7.05
CA VAL A 373 16.16 5.24 6.59
C VAL A 373 16.40 3.93 5.84
N MET A 374 15.91 2.80 6.37
CA MET A 374 16.05 1.50 5.71
C MET A 374 15.26 1.42 4.41
N ALA A 375 14.03 1.95 4.36
CA ALA A 375 13.21 1.94 3.16
C ALA A 375 13.90 2.67 2.00
N ILE A 376 14.34 3.91 2.21
CA ILE A 376 15.03 4.70 1.20
C ILE A 376 16.46 4.22 0.95
N GLY A 377 17.21 3.88 2.00
CA GLY A 377 18.57 3.36 1.87
C GLY A 377 18.64 2.08 1.04
N ASN A 378 17.68 1.18 1.21
CA ASN A 378 17.60 -0.05 0.40
C ASN A 378 17.19 0.26 -1.05
N ALA A 379 16.22 1.17 -1.28
CA ALA A 379 15.83 1.60 -2.62
C ALA A 379 16.99 2.27 -3.38
N MET A 380 17.88 2.95 -2.67
CA MET A 380 19.08 3.59 -3.22
C MET A 380 20.29 2.65 -3.27
N LEU A 381 20.20 1.43 -2.73
CA LEU A 381 21.33 0.48 -2.58
C LEU A 381 22.50 1.06 -1.77
N LEU A 382 22.18 1.83 -0.72
CA LEU A 382 23.22 2.41 0.17
C LEU A 382 23.85 1.35 1.06
N ALA A 383 25.16 1.45 1.29
CA ALA A 383 25.84 0.72 2.36
C ALA A 383 25.35 1.18 3.75
N ASP A 384 25.62 0.42 4.80
CA ASP A 384 25.05 0.70 6.12
C ASP A 384 25.55 2.03 6.68
N GLU A 385 26.82 2.38 6.47
CA GLU A 385 27.41 3.68 6.85
C GLU A 385 26.76 4.84 6.09
N GLN A 386 26.42 4.63 4.81
CA GLN A 386 25.73 5.59 3.97
C GLN A 386 24.27 5.80 4.41
N LYS A 387 23.60 4.72 4.90
CA LYS A 387 22.26 4.82 5.50
C LYS A 387 22.28 5.62 6.79
N ASP A 388 23.26 5.42 7.64
CA ASP A 388 23.43 6.22 8.88
C ASP A 388 23.66 7.71 8.58
N TYR A 389 24.39 8.00 7.51
CA TYR A 389 24.60 9.39 7.06
C TYR A 389 23.31 10.03 6.55
N LEU A 390 22.42 9.28 5.90
CA LEU A 390 21.12 9.77 5.47
C LEU A 390 20.31 10.35 6.65
N GLY A 391 20.43 9.75 7.84
CA GLY A 391 19.82 10.26 9.09
C GLY A 391 20.47 11.52 9.66
N LYS A 392 21.66 11.90 9.18
CA LYS A 392 22.46 13.04 9.70
C LYS A 392 22.57 14.22 8.72
N LEU A 393 21.98 14.11 7.54
CA LEU A 393 22.05 15.14 6.50
C LEU A 393 21.60 16.52 7.00
N PRO A 394 22.31 17.60 6.70
CA PRO A 394 21.86 18.97 6.94
C PRO A 394 20.58 19.29 6.16
N VAL A 395 19.81 20.28 6.64
CA VAL A 395 18.62 20.76 5.93
C VAL A 395 19.00 21.29 4.54
N GLY A 396 18.27 20.89 3.52
CA GLY A 396 18.53 21.25 2.13
C GLY A 396 19.63 20.42 1.46
N THR A 397 20.18 19.43 2.14
CA THR A 397 21.12 18.47 1.56
C THR A 397 20.40 17.14 1.29
N ALA A 398 20.71 16.51 0.17
CA ALA A 398 20.10 15.23 -0.21
C ALA A 398 21.13 14.29 -0.83
N ILE A 399 20.94 13.00 -0.63
CA ILE A 399 21.58 11.95 -1.43
C ILE A 399 20.67 11.69 -2.62
N VAL A 400 21.23 11.63 -3.82
CA VAL A 400 20.51 11.33 -5.07
C VAL A 400 21.03 10.02 -5.63
N LYS A 401 20.10 9.18 -6.08
CA LYS A 401 20.37 7.95 -6.84
C LYS A 401 19.61 8.02 -8.15
N LEU A 402 20.33 7.84 -9.24
CA LEU A 402 19.78 7.69 -10.60
C LEU A 402 19.95 6.24 -11.05
N GLN A 403 19.21 5.80 -12.07
CA GLN A 403 19.26 4.41 -12.54
C GLN A 403 19.95 4.23 -13.91
N ASP A 404 20.31 5.31 -14.61
CA ASP A 404 20.86 5.24 -15.97
C ASP A 404 22.22 5.97 -16.06
N ARG A 405 22.21 7.30 -16.23
CA ARG A 405 23.40 8.09 -16.54
C ARG A 405 24.50 8.06 -15.47
N TYR A 406 24.15 7.76 -14.23
CA TYR A 406 25.07 7.60 -13.12
C TYR A 406 24.42 6.76 -12.02
N THR A 407 24.91 5.56 -11.81
CA THR A 407 24.30 4.60 -10.92
C THR A 407 24.80 4.61 -9.48
N GLU A 408 25.88 5.38 -9.19
CA GLU A 408 26.33 5.56 -7.82
C GLU A 408 25.55 6.68 -7.12
N PRO A 409 25.25 6.56 -5.83
CA PRO A 409 24.63 7.63 -5.07
C PRO A 409 25.61 8.78 -4.86
N PHE A 410 25.11 10.02 -4.90
CA PHE A 410 25.90 11.23 -4.68
C PHE A 410 25.12 12.30 -3.92
N VAL A 411 25.83 13.28 -3.37
CA VAL A 411 25.23 14.34 -2.54
C VAL A 411 25.00 15.60 -3.37
N ILE A 412 23.83 16.24 -3.15
CA ILE A 412 23.53 17.56 -3.67
C ILE A 412 23.10 18.51 -2.54
N GLN A 413 23.33 19.80 -2.75
CA GLN A 413 22.69 20.88 -2.00
C GLN A 413 21.59 21.52 -2.85
N ILE A 414 20.39 21.59 -2.29
CA ILE A 414 19.20 22.13 -2.95
C ILE A 414 19.02 23.57 -2.45
N PRO A 415 18.97 24.57 -3.35
CA PRO A 415 18.83 25.96 -2.95
C PRO A 415 17.45 26.18 -2.32
N ARG A 416 17.39 27.06 -1.35
CA ARG A 416 16.12 27.54 -0.80
C ARG A 416 15.42 28.40 -1.84
N VAL A 417 14.15 28.12 -2.13
CA VAL A 417 13.33 28.98 -2.97
C VAL A 417 12.98 30.24 -2.18
N ASP A 418 13.37 31.39 -2.75
CA ASP A 418 12.92 32.67 -2.24
C ASP A 418 11.49 32.89 -2.74
N LEU A 419 10.53 32.61 -1.87
CA LEU A 419 9.11 32.79 -2.11
C LEU A 419 8.49 33.40 -0.87
N ALA A 420 7.93 34.60 -1.02
CA ALA A 420 7.21 35.25 0.06
C ALA A 420 5.97 34.42 0.42
N ARG A 421 5.87 34.02 1.69
CA ARG A 421 4.82 33.14 2.16
C ARG A 421 3.63 33.91 2.73
N GLY A 422 2.42 33.32 2.53
CA GLY A 422 1.20 33.83 3.12
C GLY A 422 0.63 35.06 2.42
N LEU A 423 1.10 35.38 1.21
CA LEU A 423 0.58 36.51 0.41
C LEU A 423 -0.73 36.16 -0.29
N VAL A 424 -0.94 34.90 -0.63
CA VAL A 424 -2.10 34.43 -1.39
C VAL A 424 -3.22 34.03 -0.43
N THR A 425 -4.24 34.89 -0.29
CA THR A 425 -5.42 34.67 0.54
C THR A 425 -6.54 33.96 -0.26
N GLU A 426 -7.55 33.45 0.43
CA GLU A 426 -8.75 32.86 -0.21
C GLU A 426 -9.45 33.84 -1.15
N ASP A 427 -9.52 35.14 -0.79
CA ASP A 427 -10.14 36.19 -1.64
C ASP A 427 -9.36 36.43 -2.94
N ILE A 428 -8.03 36.34 -2.88
CA ILE A 428 -7.19 36.45 -4.08
C ILE A 428 -7.43 35.27 -4.99
N ILE A 429 -7.50 34.05 -4.43
CA ILE A 429 -7.78 32.85 -5.18
C ILE A 429 -9.18 32.93 -5.81
N ALA A 430 -10.19 33.29 -5.03
CA ALA A 430 -11.59 33.40 -5.52
C ALA A 430 -11.70 34.38 -6.69
N ARG A 431 -11.15 35.59 -6.54
CA ARG A 431 -11.18 36.61 -7.62
C ARG A 431 -10.44 36.16 -8.88
N LYS A 432 -9.36 35.43 -8.72
CA LYS A 432 -8.56 34.92 -9.84
C LYS A 432 -9.28 33.81 -10.58
N MET A 433 -9.85 32.84 -9.83
CA MET A 433 -10.44 31.65 -10.41
C MET A 433 -11.85 31.85 -10.96
N ALA A 434 -12.60 32.84 -10.45
CA ALA A 434 -13.99 33.10 -10.87
C ALA A 434 -14.18 33.22 -12.41
N PRO A 435 -13.36 33.99 -13.16
CA PRO A 435 -13.53 34.10 -14.61
C PRO A 435 -13.14 32.83 -15.38
N ILE A 436 -12.34 31.93 -14.77
CA ILE A 436 -11.75 30.77 -15.44
C ILE A 436 -12.75 29.59 -15.49
N TYR A 437 -13.69 29.56 -14.56
CA TYR A 437 -14.66 28.45 -14.52
C TYR A 437 -15.53 28.34 -15.78
N ALA A 438 -15.89 29.46 -16.43
CA ALA A 438 -16.67 29.43 -17.66
C ALA A 438 -15.92 28.68 -18.79
N ASP A 439 -14.59 28.84 -18.84
CA ASP A 439 -13.76 28.20 -19.86
C ASP A 439 -13.43 26.74 -19.53
N LEU A 440 -13.48 26.35 -18.23
CA LEU A 440 -13.14 25.00 -17.78
C LEU A 440 -14.35 24.08 -17.60
N SER A 441 -15.55 24.64 -17.45
CA SER A 441 -16.77 23.84 -17.29
C SER A 441 -17.11 23.11 -18.58
N THR A 442 -17.44 21.86 -18.46
CA THR A 442 -17.96 21.07 -19.59
C THR A 442 -19.40 21.42 -19.81
N ASP A 443 -19.75 21.82 -21.03
CA ASP A 443 -21.16 21.65 -21.44
C ASP A 443 -21.32 20.13 -21.67
N PHE A 444 -22.04 19.45 -20.79
CA PHE A 444 -22.23 18.00 -20.82
C PHE A 444 -22.76 17.47 -22.16
N ARG A 445 -23.33 18.37 -22.98
CA ARG A 445 -23.89 18.06 -24.30
C ARG A 445 -22.81 17.80 -25.36
N GLU A 446 -21.62 18.40 -25.24
CA GLU A 446 -20.52 18.25 -26.25
C GLU A 446 -19.56 17.09 -25.93
N SER A 447 -19.38 16.69 -24.67
CA SER A 447 -18.39 15.67 -24.29
C SER A 447 -18.87 14.22 -24.52
N MET A 448 -20.15 13.98 -24.67
CA MET A 448 -20.75 12.70 -25.05
C MET A 448 -20.88 12.59 -26.58
N GLY A 449 -19.80 12.79 -27.31
CA GLY A 449 -19.73 12.69 -28.76
C GLY A 449 -20.09 11.30 -29.29
N GLY A 450 -21.38 11.11 -29.47
CA GLY A 450 -21.97 9.93 -30.07
C GLY A 450 -23.47 10.02 -29.89
N THR A 451 -24.16 10.57 -30.91
CA THR A 451 -25.63 10.39 -31.01
C THR A 451 -25.95 8.92 -30.88
N PRO A 452 -26.75 8.51 -29.88
CA PRO A 452 -27.26 7.15 -29.88
C PRO A 452 -28.16 7.00 -31.11
N SER A 453 -27.74 6.18 -32.04
CA SER A 453 -28.68 5.63 -33.05
C SER A 453 -29.80 4.96 -32.28
N PRO A 454 -31.03 5.21 -32.64
CA PRO A 454 -32.17 4.54 -32.00
C PRO A 454 -32.10 3.05 -32.35
N VAL A 455 -31.52 2.27 -31.46
CA VAL A 455 -31.69 0.83 -31.49
C VAL A 455 -33.12 0.58 -31.04
N GLY A 456 -33.90 0.01 -31.97
CA GLY A 456 -35.29 -0.32 -31.72
C GLY A 456 -35.40 -1.20 -30.46
N VAL A 457 -36.28 -0.78 -29.58
CA VAL A 457 -36.67 -1.52 -28.39
C VAL A 457 -37.21 -2.88 -28.83
N PRO A 458 -36.58 -3.99 -28.43
CA PRO A 458 -37.26 -5.29 -28.57
C PRO A 458 -38.41 -5.29 -27.59
N GLN A 459 -39.61 -5.38 -28.11
CA GLN A 459 -40.81 -5.65 -27.31
C GLN A 459 -40.63 -7.01 -26.66
N VAL A 460 -40.51 -7.03 -25.32
CA VAL A 460 -40.62 -8.22 -24.52
C VAL A 460 -42.08 -8.66 -24.52
N PRO A 461 -42.42 -9.88 -24.96
CA PRO A 461 -43.76 -10.43 -24.80
C PRO A 461 -44.08 -10.62 -23.32
N PRO A 462 -45.37 -10.51 -22.92
CA PRO A 462 -45.75 -10.68 -21.52
C PRO A 462 -45.46 -12.11 -21.05
N PRO A 463 -45.20 -12.31 -19.73
CA PRO A 463 -44.87 -13.62 -19.20
C PRO A 463 -46.11 -14.51 -19.29
N GLU A 464 -45.93 -15.70 -19.90
CA GLU A 464 -46.88 -16.79 -19.78
C GLU A 464 -46.84 -17.36 -18.35
N GLU A 465 -47.98 -17.39 -17.72
CA GLU A 465 -48.22 -18.12 -16.46
C GLU A 465 -48.07 -19.61 -16.71
N GLY A 466 -47.23 -20.28 -15.93
CA GLY A 466 -47.25 -21.72 -15.73
C GLY A 466 -46.04 -22.46 -16.29
N ALA A 467 -44.95 -22.43 -15.52
CA ALA A 467 -44.00 -23.55 -15.58
C ALA A 467 -43.56 -23.89 -14.16
N SER A 468 -43.80 -25.14 -13.85
CA SER A 468 -43.43 -25.89 -12.65
C SER A 468 -41.96 -25.68 -12.29
N VAL A 469 -41.69 -25.62 -10.99
CA VAL A 469 -40.35 -25.64 -10.41
C VAL A 469 -39.68 -26.95 -10.79
N ASP A 470 -38.83 -26.92 -11.82
CA ASP A 470 -37.93 -28.03 -12.12
C ASP A 470 -36.73 -27.96 -11.20
N THR A 471 -36.51 -29.01 -10.47
CA THR A 471 -35.30 -29.35 -9.73
C THR A 471 -34.11 -29.26 -10.69
N PRO A 472 -32.98 -28.60 -10.32
CA PRO A 472 -31.85 -28.53 -11.22
C PRO A 472 -31.28 -29.90 -11.50
N GLU A 473 -31.29 -30.31 -12.76
CA GLU A 473 -30.62 -31.51 -13.27
C GLU A 473 -29.12 -31.46 -12.91
N ALA A 474 -28.60 -32.62 -12.52
CA ALA A 474 -27.19 -32.81 -12.16
C ALA A 474 -26.29 -32.46 -13.36
N PRO A 475 -25.22 -31.66 -13.16
CA PRO A 475 -24.30 -31.29 -14.23
C PRO A 475 -23.39 -32.47 -14.61
N ASP A 476 -23.63 -33.05 -15.76
CA ASP A 476 -22.97 -34.27 -16.31
C ASP A 476 -21.64 -33.96 -17.04
N HIS A 477 -20.90 -32.92 -16.66
CA HIS A 477 -19.74 -32.47 -17.42
C HIS A 477 -18.41 -32.30 -16.63
N LEU A 478 -18.21 -33.04 -15.53
CA LEU A 478 -16.92 -33.13 -14.87
C LEU A 478 -16.11 -34.32 -15.38
N SER A 479 -14.86 -34.08 -15.80
CA SER A 479 -13.92 -35.13 -16.16
C SER A 479 -13.59 -36.04 -14.95
N GLU A 480 -13.10 -37.23 -15.19
CA GLU A 480 -12.66 -38.13 -14.11
C GLU A 480 -11.60 -37.47 -13.22
N LEU A 481 -10.71 -36.70 -13.78
CA LEU A 481 -9.65 -36.02 -13.05
C LEU A 481 -10.20 -34.87 -12.18
N GLU A 482 -11.19 -34.10 -12.67
CA GLU A 482 -11.89 -33.10 -11.90
C GLU A 482 -12.67 -33.71 -10.72
N ARG A 483 -13.33 -34.83 -10.96
CA ARG A 483 -14.00 -35.59 -9.89
C ARG A 483 -13.01 -36.09 -8.83
N ALA A 484 -11.89 -36.69 -9.24
CA ALA A 484 -10.83 -37.12 -8.35
C ALA A 484 -10.25 -35.99 -7.51
N PHE A 485 -10.10 -34.80 -8.11
CA PHE A 485 -9.63 -33.63 -7.40
C PHE A 485 -10.61 -33.15 -6.32
N LEU A 486 -11.91 -33.09 -6.64
CA LEU A 486 -12.96 -32.72 -5.68
C LEU A 486 -13.06 -33.72 -4.53
N VAL A 487 -13.02 -35.04 -4.83
CA VAL A 487 -13.00 -36.11 -3.82
C VAL A 487 -11.76 -35.92 -2.91
N HIS A 488 -10.60 -35.69 -3.47
CA HIS A 488 -9.39 -35.48 -2.68
C HIS A 488 -9.46 -34.20 -1.80
N VAL A 489 -10.13 -33.13 -2.25
CA VAL A 489 -10.38 -31.95 -1.42
C VAL A 489 -11.31 -32.30 -0.26
N PHE A 490 -12.32 -33.13 -0.52
CA PHE A 490 -13.28 -33.57 0.49
C PHE A 490 -12.63 -34.45 1.58
N GLU A 491 -11.81 -35.41 1.18
CA GLU A 491 -11.15 -36.35 2.09
C GLU A 491 -9.97 -35.71 2.84
N HIS A 492 -9.28 -34.78 2.18
CA HIS A 492 -8.06 -34.14 2.68
C HIS A 492 -8.16 -32.61 2.64
N PRO A 493 -9.08 -31.97 3.38
CA PRO A 493 -9.38 -30.54 3.28
C PRO A 493 -8.19 -29.64 3.67
N PHE A 494 -7.31 -30.11 4.54
CA PHE A 494 -6.16 -29.35 5.04
C PHE A 494 -4.84 -29.64 4.32
N THR A 495 -4.90 -30.23 3.13
CA THR A 495 -3.72 -30.47 2.29
C THR A 495 -3.46 -29.26 1.39
N GLY A 496 -2.29 -28.65 1.53
CA GLY A 496 -1.88 -27.50 0.70
C GLY A 496 -1.69 -27.86 -0.78
N THR A 497 -1.79 -26.89 -1.65
CA THR A 497 -1.82 -27.03 -3.11
C THR A 497 -0.70 -27.92 -3.67
N SER A 498 0.57 -27.66 -3.31
CA SER A 498 1.72 -28.41 -3.83
C SER A 498 1.75 -29.86 -3.35
N ALA A 499 1.33 -30.12 -2.11
CA ALA A 499 1.24 -31.46 -1.56
C ALA A 499 0.10 -32.24 -2.24
N ARG A 500 -1.03 -31.59 -2.50
CA ARG A 500 -2.19 -32.16 -3.20
C ARG A 500 -1.83 -32.57 -4.62
N TYR A 501 -1.14 -31.71 -5.38
CA TYR A 501 -0.69 -32.04 -6.74
C TYR A 501 0.21 -33.26 -6.75
N ARG A 502 1.12 -33.36 -5.77
CA ARG A 502 2.00 -34.52 -5.64
C ARG A 502 1.22 -35.81 -5.30
N GLN A 503 0.26 -35.74 -4.40
CA GLN A 503 -0.57 -36.89 -4.02
C GLN A 503 -1.45 -37.37 -5.19
N LEU A 504 -1.93 -36.44 -6.01
CA LEU A 504 -2.71 -36.76 -7.23
C LEU A 504 -1.81 -37.03 -8.45
N GLN A 505 -0.50 -37.07 -8.28
CA GLN A 505 0.49 -37.32 -9.36
C GLN A 505 0.38 -36.29 -10.52
N LEU A 506 0.00 -35.04 -10.20
CA LEU A 506 -0.15 -33.97 -11.17
C LEU A 506 1.14 -33.15 -11.25
N SER A 507 1.50 -32.71 -12.47
CA SER A 507 2.49 -31.63 -12.61
C SER A 507 1.91 -30.31 -12.10
N THR A 508 2.76 -29.39 -11.68
CA THR A 508 2.33 -28.08 -11.17
C THR A 508 1.43 -27.33 -12.17
N ARG A 509 1.74 -27.42 -13.48
CA ARG A 509 0.94 -26.81 -14.55
C ARG A 509 -0.44 -27.45 -14.64
N HIS A 510 -0.52 -28.77 -14.78
CA HIS A 510 -1.79 -29.49 -14.86
C HIS A 510 -2.64 -29.32 -13.60
N GLY A 511 -2.02 -29.32 -12.42
CA GLY A 511 -2.74 -29.09 -11.17
C GLY A 511 -3.29 -27.66 -11.07
N THR A 512 -2.57 -26.67 -11.59
CA THR A 512 -3.04 -25.27 -11.64
C THR A 512 -4.19 -25.12 -12.64
N ASP A 513 -4.05 -25.64 -13.86
CA ASP A 513 -5.11 -25.61 -14.87
C ASP A 513 -6.41 -26.27 -14.37
N LEU A 514 -6.29 -27.40 -13.66
CA LEU A 514 -7.42 -28.12 -13.08
C LEU A 514 -8.09 -27.34 -11.94
N LYS A 515 -7.30 -26.77 -11.05
CA LYS A 515 -7.77 -25.88 -9.98
C LYS A 515 -8.54 -24.70 -10.55
N ASP A 516 -7.97 -24.03 -11.57
CA ASP A 516 -8.57 -22.85 -12.18
C ASP A 516 -9.88 -23.22 -12.91
N ALA A 517 -9.91 -24.35 -13.61
CA ALA A 517 -11.12 -24.87 -14.25
C ALA A 517 -12.23 -25.17 -13.23
N LEU A 518 -11.91 -25.85 -12.12
CA LEU A 518 -12.87 -26.15 -11.06
C LEU A 518 -13.33 -24.90 -10.31
N THR A 519 -12.45 -23.92 -10.14
CA THR A 519 -12.80 -22.62 -9.56
C THR A 519 -13.72 -21.83 -10.48
N ALA A 520 -13.42 -21.79 -11.79
CA ALA A 520 -14.26 -21.14 -12.79
C ALA A 520 -15.64 -21.76 -12.92
N LYS A 521 -15.72 -23.09 -12.79
CA LYS A 521 -16.99 -23.85 -12.74
C LYS A 521 -17.76 -23.70 -11.43
N GLY A 522 -17.20 -23.00 -10.44
CA GLY A 522 -17.84 -22.74 -9.16
C GLY A 522 -17.86 -23.92 -8.19
N TYR A 523 -17.01 -24.94 -8.37
CA TYR A 523 -16.91 -26.09 -7.46
C TYR A 523 -15.90 -25.90 -6.34
N LEU A 524 -14.81 -25.12 -6.56
CA LEU A 524 -13.75 -24.88 -5.61
C LEU A 524 -13.67 -23.41 -5.23
N ILE A 525 -13.39 -23.16 -3.96
CA ILE A 525 -13.07 -21.84 -3.41
C ILE A 525 -11.66 -21.92 -2.85
N PRO A 526 -10.65 -21.34 -3.51
CA PRO A 526 -9.30 -21.26 -2.97
C PRO A 526 -9.29 -20.28 -1.79
N VAL A 527 -8.74 -20.71 -0.65
CA VAL A 527 -8.62 -19.92 0.57
C VAL A 527 -7.14 -19.85 0.92
N GLU A 528 -6.61 -18.65 0.96
CA GLU A 528 -5.25 -18.40 1.43
C GLU A 528 -5.23 -18.29 2.94
N ILE A 529 -4.38 -19.07 3.59
CA ILE A 529 -4.17 -19.03 5.04
C ILE A 529 -2.71 -18.68 5.35
N HIS A 530 -2.51 -18.02 6.48
CA HIS A 530 -1.18 -17.67 6.97
C HIS A 530 -0.79 -18.62 8.09
N VAL A 531 0.31 -19.35 7.87
CA VAL A 531 0.87 -20.26 8.88
C VAL A 531 2.29 -19.83 9.16
N HIS A 532 2.53 -19.27 10.34
CA HIS A 532 3.79 -18.68 10.74
C HIS A 532 4.18 -17.52 9.80
N GLN A 533 5.25 -17.66 9.01
CA GLN A 533 5.71 -16.68 8.00
C GLN A 533 5.42 -17.11 6.56
N ASN A 534 4.74 -18.24 6.38
CA ASN A 534 4.47 -18.80 5.06
C ASN A 534 2.99 -18.67 4.69
N ARG A 535 2.74 -18.48 3.40
CA ARG A 535 1.40 -18.54 2.81
C ARG A 535 1.13 -19.94 2.31
N MET A 536 -0.09 -20.43 2.55
CA MET A 536 -0.56 -21.70 2.03
C MET A 536 -1.96 -21.53 1.48
N VAL A 537 -2.21 -22.09 0.30
CA VAL A 537 -3.54 -22.10 -0.29
C VAL A 537 -4.19 -23.47 0.01
N LEU A 538 -5.33 -23.43 0.67
CA LEU A 538 -6.23 -24.54 0.87
C LEU A 538 -7.48 -24.36 -0.02
N PHE A 539 -8.29 -25.41 -0.12
CA PHE A 539 -9.51 -25.36 -0.92
C PHE A 539 -10.74 -25.69 -0.06
N GLU A 540 -11.76 -24.84 -0.16
CA GLU A 540 -13.10 -25.18 0.30
C GLU A 540 -13.95 -25.64 -0.88
N LEU A 541 -14.82 -26.61 -0.61
CA LEU A 541 -15.83 -27.05 -1.56
C LEU A 541 -17.02 -26.10 -1.50
N SER A 542 -17.47 -25.62 -2.64
CA SER A 542 -18.71 -24.87 -2.75
C SER A 542 -19.92 -25.74 -2.38
N ASP A 543 -21.06 -25.14 -2.17
CA ASP A 543 -22.29 -25.91 -1.88
C ASP A 543 -22.70 -26.74 -3.09
N THR A 544 -22.41 -26.30 -4.31
CA THR A 544 -22.58 -27.10 -5.54
C THR A 544 -21.69 -28.34 -5.54
N ALA A 545 -20.42 -28.19 -5.16
CA ALA A 545 -19.49 -29.31 -5.05
C ALA A 545 -19.91 -30.30 -3.96
N LYS A 546 -20.37 -29.82 -2.82
CA LYS A 546 -20.87 -30.66 -1.71
C LYS A 546 -22.11 -31.41 -2.12
N ALA A 547 -23.07 -30.76 -2.79
CA ALA A 547 -24.27 -31.41 -3.31
C ALA A 547 -23.89 -32.48 -4.34
N PHE A 548 -22.97 -32.22 -5.24
CA PHE A 548 -22.46 -33.18 -6.22
C PHE A 548 -21.82 -34.41 -5.54
N LEU A 549 -20.95 -34.20 -4.54
CA LEU A 549 -20.30 -35.29 -3.82
C LEU A 549 -21.29 -36.14 -3.01
N LEU A 550 -22.38 -35.54 -2.50
CA LEU A 550 -23.46 -36.26 -1.86
C LEU A 550 -24.16 -37.21 -2.84
N THR A 551 -24.35 -36.82 -4.11
CA THR A 551 -24.92 -37.71 -5.14
C THR A 551 -24.00 -38.90 -5.45
N LEU A 552 -22.69 -38.76 -5.22
CA LEU A 552 -21.71 -39.85 -5.36
C LEU A 552 -21.55 -40.70 -4.09
N GLY A 553 -22.36 -40.47 -3.07
CA GLY A 553 -22.35 -41.27 -1.82
C GLY A 553 -21.38 -40.79 -0.75
N TYR A 554 -20.71 -39.64 -0.93
CA TYR A 554 -19.83 -39.07 0.07
C TYR A 554 -20.66 -38.27 1.10
N SER A 555 -20.78 -38.77 2.33
CA SER A 555 -21.49 -38.10 3.41
C SER A 555 -20.50 -37.31 4.30
N GLN A 556 -20.77 -36.05 4.58
CA GLN A 556 -19.96 -35.24 5.51
C GLN A 556 -20.08 -35.84 6.94
N LYS A 557 -18.94 -36.24 7.50
CA LYS A 557 -18.81 -36.33 8.96
C LYS A 557 -18.93 -34.89 9.48
N ARG A 558 -19.73 -34.70 10.56
CA ARG A 558 -19.93 -33.41 11.20
C ARG A 558 -18.58 -32.65 11.33
N GLN A 559 -18.42 -31.57 10.58
CA GLN A 559 -17.29 -30.66 10.77
C GLN A 559 -17.63 -29.70 11.92
N PRO A 560 -16.60 -29.23 12.68
CA PRO A 560 -16.75 -28.17 13.66
C PRO A 560 -17.51 -26.97 13.08
N ARG A 561 -18.46 -26.43 13.83
CA ARG A 561 -19.41 -25.43 13.32
C ARG A 561 -18.89 -23.99 13.35
N GLU A 562 -17.85 -23.71 14.14
CA GLU A 562 -17.37 -22.34 14.37
C GLU A 562 -15.93 -22.15 13.89
N GLY A 563 -15.66 -21.02 13.22
CA GLY A 563 -14.37 -20.59 12.74
C GLY A 563 -14.13 -20.77 11.23
N GLY A 564 -13.34 -19.88 10.66
CA GLY A 564 -12.89 -19.93 9.26
C GLY A 564 -11.93 -21.10 8.99
N LEU A 565 -11.53 -21.28 7.74
CA LEU A 565 -10.66 -22.39 7.33
C LEU A 565 -9.30 -22.37 8.04
N GLU A 566 -8.75 -21.19 8.33
CA GLU A 566 -7.49 -21.00 9.07
C GLU A 566 -7.62 -21.53 10.51
N HIS A 567 -8.68 -21.19 11.22
CA HIS A 567 -8.96 -21.69 12.56
C HIS A 567 -9.09 -23.21 12.58
N ARG A 568 -9.90 -23.78 11.67
CA ARG A 568 -10.09 -25.23 11.53
C ARG A 568 -8.79 -25.97 11.20
N TYR A 569 -7.93 -25.36 10.38
CA TYR A 569 -6.59 -25.88 10.11
C TYR A 569 -5.71 -25.84 11.37
N GLY A 570 -5.84 -24.79 12.17
CA GLY A 570 -5.17 -24.66 13.46
C GLY A 570 -5.57 -25.77 14.43
N VAL A 571 -6.88 -25.99 14.60
CA VAL A 571 -7.41 -27.08 15.43
C VAL A 571 -6.93 -28.45 14.95
N PHE A 572 -6.94 -28.69 13.63
CA PHE A 572 -6.45 -29.93 13.04
C PHE A 572 -4.98 -30.20 13.35
N ASN A 573 -4.11 -29.21 13.24
CA ASN A 573 -2.68 -29.36 13.54
C ASN A 573 -2.41 -29.52 15.03
N ALA A 574 -3.09 -28.76 15.89
CA ALA A 574 -3.00 -28.90 17.33
C ALA A 574 -3.43 -30.32 17.77
N ARG A 575 -4.56 -30.79 17.24
CA ARG A 575 -5.05 -32.15 17.48
C ARG A 575 -4.01 -33.20 17.12
N ARG A 576 -3.46 -33.12 15.90
CA ARG A 576 -2.44 -34.06 15.41
C ARG A 576 -1.19 -34.04 16.29
N TYR A 577 -0.74 -32.85 16.69
CA TYR A 577 0.41 -32.69 17.57
C TYR A 577 0.23 -33.44 18.92
N PHE A 578 -0.94 -33.31 19.55
CA PHE A 578 -1.22 -33.99 20.80
C PHE A 578 -1.46 -35.50 20.63
N GLU A 579 -2.11 -35.91 19.54
CA GLU A 579 -2.30 -37.35 19.22
C GLU A 579 -0.96 -38.06 18.95
N ASP A 580 -0.01 -37.40 18.26
CA ASP A 580 1.35 -37.90 18.04
C ASP A 580 2.13 -38.08 19.38
N GLN A 581 1.76 -37.36 20.41
CA GLN A 581 2.30 -37.50 21.77
C GLN A 581 1.44 -38.38 22.69
N HIS A 582 0.58 -39.17 22.13
CA HIS A 582 -0.28 -40.13 22.85
C HIS A 582 -1.30 -39.48 23.80
N TYR A 583 -1.76 -38.24 23.54
CA TYR A 583 -2.91 -37.67 24.20
C TYR A 583 -4.21 -38.12 23.52
N SER A 584 -5.25 -38.33 24.30
CA SER A 584 -6.62 -38.41 23.80
C SER A 584 -7.14 -36.98 23.61
N THR A 585 -7.74 -36.68 22.47
CA THR A 585 -8.16 -35.32 22.11
C THR A 585 -9.68 -35.23 21.91
N ALA A 586 -10.25 -34.10 22.34
CA ALA A 586 -11.64 -33.73 22.05
C ALA A 586 -11.69 -32.27 21.57
N THR A 587 -12.45 -31.99 20.52
CA THR A 587 -12.62 -30.65 19.94
C THR A 587 -13.96 -30.05 20.35
N GLU A 588 -14.05 -28.73 20.41
CA GLU A 588 -15.26 -27.97 20.78
C GLU A 588 -15.88 -28.44 22.10
N VAL A 589 -15.07 -28.53 23.13
CA VAL A 589 -15.51 -28.99 24.45
C VAL A 589 -16.25 -27.86 25.16
N LYS A 590 -17.54 -28.09 25.44
CA LYS A 590 -18.39 -27.09 26.10
C LYS A 590 -18.04 -27.00 27.57
N THR A 591 -17.77 -25.78 28.05
CA THR A 591 -17.55 -25.48 29.46
C THR A 591 -18.86 -25.32 30.22
N PRO A 592 -18.86 -25.42 31.56
CA PRO A 592 -20.07 -25.28 32.39
C PRO A 592 -20.80 -23.94 32.24
N ASP A 593 -20.07 -22.88 31.92
CA ASP A 593 -20.58 -21.51 31.70
C ASP A 593 -21.05 -21.27 30.25
N GLY A 594 -20.97 -22.30 29.37
CA GLY A 594 -21.52 -22.27 28.01
C GLY A 594 -20.54 -21.88 26.91
N HIS A 595 -19.29 -21.55 27.24
CA HIS A 595 -18.23 -21.36 26.27
C HIS A 595 -17.74 -22.68 25.68
N PHE A 596 -16.94 -22.59 24.61
CA PHE A 596 -16.33 -23.77 24.00
C PHE A 596 -14.81 -23.60 24.01
N VAL A 597 -14.11 -24.66 24.43
CA VAL A 597 -12.65 -24.77 24.27
C VAL A 597 -12.38 -25.47 22.93
N ASP A 598 -11.53 -24.89 22.11
CA ASP A 598 -11.27 -25.38 20.76
C ASP A 598 -10.75 -26.83 20.72
N LEU A 599 -9.83 -27.16 21.63
CA LEU A 599 -9.28 -28.49 21.80
C LEU A 599 -8.94 -28.78 23.27
N VAL A 600 -9.32 -29.94 23.77
CA VAL A 600 -8.86 -30.48 25.04
C VAL A 600 -8.08 -31.77 24.79
N ALA A 601 -6.83 -31.80 25.23
CA ALA A 601 -5.95 -32.97 25.16
C ALA A 601 -5.75 -33.56 26.57
N THR A 602 -5.97 -34.88 26.72
CA THR A 602 -5.91 -35.56 28.02
C THR A 602 -4.96 -36.74 27.98
N ARG A 603 -4.07 -36.85 28.98
CA ARG A 603 -3.15 -37.98 29.17
C ARG A 603 -2.88 -38.15 30.65
N ASP A 604 -2.90 -39.40 31.14
CA ASP A 604 -2.59 -39.79 32.52
C ASP A 604 -3.35 -38.96 33.58
N GLY A 605 -4.60 -38.60 33.31
CA GLY A 605 -5.44 -37.80 34.22
C GLY A 605 -5.16 -36.30 34.19
N GLN A 606 -4.20 -35.82 33.43
CA GLN A 606 -3.96 -34.41 33.19
C GLN A 606 -4.62 -33.94 31.91
N SER A 607 -5.21 -32.73 31.94
CA SER A 607 -5.85 -32.12 30.78
C SER A 607 -5.18 -30.80 30.42
N VAL A 608 -4.97 -30.59 29.13
CA VAL A 608 -4.49 -29.35 28.51
C VAL A 608 -5.60 -28.76 27.66
N ALA A 609 -6.08 -27.58 27.98
CA ALA A 609 -7.00 -26.84 27.14
C ALA A 609 -6.23 -25.99 26.12
N CYS A 610 -6.62 -26.02 24.87
CA CYS A 610 -5.97 -25.26 23.80
C CYS A 610 -6.99 -24.35 23.12
N GLU A 611 -6.63 -23.08 23.00
CA GLU A 611 -7.33 -22.06 22.25
C GLU A 611 -6.54 -21.70 21.00
N ILE A 612 -7.17 -21.71 19.82
CA ILE A 612 -6.55 -21.42 18.55
C ILE A 612 -6.83 -19.97 18.17
N GLU A 613 -5.77 -19.17 18.11
CA GLU A 613 -5.88 -17.73 17.87
C GLU A 613 -5.48 -17.37 16.44
N THR A 614 -6.40 -16.73 15.72
CA THR A 614 -6.21 -16.22 14.35
C THR A 614 -6.10 -14.69 14.28
N GLY A 615 -6.24 -14.00 15.41
CA GLY A 615 -6.15 -12.54 15.52
C GLY A 615 -7.49 -11.81 15.66
N SER A 616 -8.62 -12.52 15.73
CA SER A 616 -9.95 -11.92 15.72
C SER A 616 -10.82 -12.25 16.96
N SER A 617 -10.34 -13.08 17.89
CA SER A 617 -11.11 -13.53 19.07
C SER A 617 -10.79 -12.72 20.34
N ASP A 618 -11.71 -12.78 21.32
CA ASP A 618 -11.47 -12.29 22.68
C ASP A 618 -10.79 -13.41 23.51
N ILE A 619 -9.48 -13.52 23.33
CA ILE A 619 -8.69 -14.59 23.95
C ILE A 619 -8.67 -14.49 25.48
N LEU A 620 -8.83 -13.31 26.04
CA LEU A 620 -8.88 -13.12 27.49
C LEU A 620 -10.11 -13.82 28.09
N THR A 621 -11.25 -13.69 27.43
CA THR A 621 -12.50 -14.36 27.84
C THR A 621 -12.38 -15.88 27.71
N ASN A 622 -11.81 -16.36 26.60
CA ASN A 622 -11.65 -17.80 26.33
C ASN A 622 -10.72 -18.46 27.35
N VAL A 623 -9.53 -17.87 27.59
CA VAL A 623 -8.57 -18.39 28.58
C VAL A 623 -9.17 -18.37 29.99
N SER A 624 -9.90 -17.31 30.34
CA SER A 624 -10.57 -17.22 31.63
C SER A 624 -11.65 -18.31 31.82
N ALA A 625 -12.40 -18.60 30.75
CA ALA A 625 -13.42 -19.66 30.76
C ALA A 625 -12.78 -21.07 30.88
N ALA A 626 -11.65 -21.31 30.22
CA ALA A 626 -10.91 -22.57 30.32
C ALA A 626 -10.41 -22.83 31.75
N PHE A 627 -9.83 -21.82 32.43
CA PHE A 627 -9.42 -21.94 33.83
C PHE A 627 -10.61 -22.13 34.80
N LYS A 628 -11.73 -21.43 34.59
CA LYS A 628 -12.97 -21.61 35.35
C LYS A 628 -13.58 -23.00 35.16
N ALA A 629 -13.41 -23.60 34.01
CA ALA A 629 -13.85 -24.97 33.73
C ALA A 629 -12.99 -26.05 34.44
N GLY A 630 -11.92 -25.65 35.15
CA GLY A 630 -11.06 -26.53 35.91
C GLY A 630 -9.81 -27.04 35.22
N HIS A 631 -9.49 -26.52 34.02
CA HIS A 631 -8.25 -26.85 33.38
C HIS A 631 -7.09 -26.13 34.08
N THR A 632 -6.04 -26.89 34.45
CA THR A 632 -4.85 -26.34 35.14
C THR A 632 -3.76 -25.90 34.13
N THR A 633 -3.84 -26.37 32.89
CA THR A 633 -2.90 -26.00 31.84
C THR A 633 -3.69 -25.49 30.63
N VAL A 634 -3.40 -24.26 30.21
CA VAL A 634 -4.02 -23.64 29.05
C VAL A 634 -2.95 -23.23 28.04
N HIS A 635 -3.10 -23.64 26.79
CA HIS A 635 -2.23 -23.25 25.69
C HIS A 635 -3.01 -22.35 24.75
N VAL A 636 -2.45 -21.18 24.41
CA VAL A 636 -2.90 -20.29 23.34
C VAL A 636 -1.98 -20.50 22.17
N LEU A 637 -2.51 -21.06 21.07
CA LEU A 637 -1.77 -21.44 19.89
C LEU A 637 -2.12 -20.50 18.73
N ALA A 638 -1.23 -19.55 18.45
CA ALA A 638 -1.42 -18.57 17.38
C ALA A 638 -1.04 -19.14 16.02
N THR A 639 -1.88 -18.90 15.00
CA THR A 639 -1.66 -19.39 13.62
C THR A 639 -0.59 -18.57 12.88
N ASN A 640 -0.45 -17.28 13.21
CA ASN A 640 0.48 -16.37 12.57
C ASN A 640 1.10 -15.35 13.57
N TYR A 641 2.05 -14.53 13.09
CA TYR A 641 2.78 -13.58 13.94
C TYR A 641 1.86 -12.52 14.56
N ASP A 642 0.93 -11.98 13.80
CA ASP A 642 0.03 -10.93 14.28
C ASP A 642 -0.92 -11.46 15.35
N ALA A 643 -1.47 -12.66 15.15
CA ALA A 643 -2.27 -13.37 16.14
C ALA A 643 -1.49 -13.59 17.45
N LEU A 644 -0.21 -13.98 17.35
CA LEU A 644 0.65 -14.13 18.53
C LEU A 644 0.84 -12.81 19.29
N GLN A 645 1.09 -11.70 18.58
CA GLN A 645 1.26 -10.39 19.21
C GLN A 645 -0.04 -9.87 19.83
N ILE A 646 -1.19 -10.15 19.20
CA ILE A 646 -2.50 -9.81 19.73
C ILE A 646 -2.76 -10.61 21.02
N ALA A 647 -2.55 -11.92 21.01
CA ALA A 647 -2.72 -12.78 22.18
C ALA A 647 -1.82 -12.32 23.35
N ARG A 648 -0.55 -12.05 23.10
CA ARG A 648 0.37 -11.53 24.12
C ARG A 648 -0.08 -10.18 24.68
N ARG A 649 -0.62 -9.30 23.85
CA ARG A 649 -1.11 -7.99 24.28
C ARG A 649 -2.39 -8.08 25.09
N GLN A 650 -3.35 -8.91 24.68
CA GLN A 650 -4.61 -9.10 25.41
C GLN A 650 -4.41 -9.80 26.76
N LEU A 651 -3.43 -10.71 26.85
CA LEU A 651 -3.10 -11.44 28.07
C LEU A 651 -2.02 -10.74 28.92
N ALA A 652 -1.49 -9.60 28.50
CA ALA A 652 -0.57 -8.79 29.29
C ALA A 652 -1.26 -8.32 30.57
N GLY A 653 -0.80 -8.79 31.73
CA GLY A 653 -1.41 -8.52 33.03
C GLY A 653 -2.50 -9.51 33.49
N PHE A 654 -2.76 -10.57 32.71
CA PHE A 654 -3.61 -11.66 33.17
C PHE A 654 -2.95 -12.43 34.31
N THR A 655 -3.65 -12.57 35.43
CA THR A 655 -3.16 -13.32 36.62
C THR A 655 -3.54 -14.78 36.46
N VAL A 656 -2.56 -15.64 36.23
CA VAL A 656 -2.75 -17.09 36.15
C VAL A 656 -3.13 -17.63 37.53
N PRO A 657 -4.18 -18.47 37.66
CA PRO A 657 -4.56 -19.05 38.94
C PRO A 657 -3.43 -19.85 39.58
N GLN A 658 -3.34 -19.84 40.92
CA GLN A 658 -2.27 -20.52 41.65
C GLN A 658 -2.28 -22.04 41.36
N GLY A 659 -1.13 -22.60 40.99
CA GLY A 659 -0.99 -24.01 40.61
C GLY A 659 -1.38 -24.31 39.14
N SER A 660 -1.68 -23.29 38.34
CA SER A 660 -2.00 -23.41 36.91
C SER A 660 -0.89 -22.82 36.04
N SER A 661 -0.88 -23.16 34.75
CA SER A 661 0.07 -22.66 33.76
C SER A 661 -0.64 -22.17 32.50
N LEU A 662 -0.13 -21.07 31.94
CA LEU A 662 -0.55 -20.50 30.66
C LEU A 662 0.65 -20.45 29.73
N GLN A 663 0.51 -21.00 28.53
CA GLN A 663 1.52 -20.93 27.49
C GLN A 663 0.96 -20.25 26.24
N ILE A 664 1.72 -19.32 25.66
CA ILE A 664 1.39 -18.65 24.42
C ILE A 664 2.47 -18.98 23.39
N ALA A 665 2.13 -19.71 22.35
CA ALA A 665 3.09 -20.21 21.39
C ALA A 665 2.55 -20.16 19.94
N TYR A 666 3.46 -20.33 18.98
CA TYR A 666 3.06 -20.57 17.59
C TYR A 666 2.56 -22.00 17.38
N LEU A 667 1.55 -22.12 16.53
CA LEU A 667 1.16 -23.40 15.97
C LEU A 667 2.09 -23.77 14.81
N LEU A 668 3.03 -24.69 15.03
CA LEU A 668 3.97 -25.15 14.01
C LEU A 668 3.41 -26.35 13.21
N PRO A 669 3.58 -26.38 11.88
CA PRO A 669 3.07 -27.46 11.04
C PRO A 669 3.75 -28.82 11.23
N ASN A 670 4.95 -28.89 11.82
CA ASN A 670 5.69 -30.11 12.10
C ASN A 670 6.54 -29.92 13.36
N SER A 671 6.15 -30.56 14.43
CA SER A 671 6.93 -31.04 15.58
C SER A 671 8.19 -30.28 16.00
N ILE A 672 8.04 -29.23 16.81
CA ILE A 672 9.04 -28.81 17.80
C ILE A 672 8.26 -28.56 19.11
N PRO A 673 8.71 -29.12 20.25
CA PRO A 673 8.00 -28.95 21.51
C PRO A 673 7.98 -27.47 21.91
N PRO A 674 6.89 -26.99 22.56
CA PRO A 674 6.73 -25.59 22.99
C PRO A 674 7.79 -25.10 23.96
N SER A 675 8.61 -25.98 24.51
CA SER A 675 9.58 -25.70 25.58
C SER A 675 10.83 -24.93 25.17
N GLN A 676 11.08 -24.65 23.87
CA GLN A 676 12.27 -23.91 23.45
C GLN A 676 12.03 -22.45 23.03
N HIS A 677 10.77 -22.01 22.93
CA HIS A 677 10.41 -20.64 22.64
C HIS A 677 9.25 -20.08 23.50
N ALA A 678 9.04 -20.66 24.65
CA ALA A 678 8.06 -20.20 25.61
C ALA A 678 8.71 -19.23 26.58
N ASP A 679 8.41 -17.96 26.45
CA ASP A 679 8.49 -17.03 27.57
C ASP A 679 7.35 -17.39 28.51
N ALA A 680 7.68 -18.07 29.63
CA ALA A 680 6.74 -18.26 30.72
C ALA A 680 6.47 -16.89 31.35
N LEU A 681 5.22 -16.48 31.38
CA LEU A 681 4.73 -15.37 32.19
C LEU A 681 4.64 -15.78 33.68
#